data_6a22f10c0649c6bd25eacf203173ae0f
#
_entry.id   6a22f10c0649c6bd25eacf203173ae0f
#
_cell.length_a   1.000
_cell.length_b   1.000
_cell.length_c   1.000
_cell.angle_alpha   90.00
_cell.angle_beta   90.00
_cell.angle_gamma   90.00
#
_symmetry.space_group_name_H-M   'P 1'
#
loop_
_entity.id
_entity.type
_entity.pdbx_description
1 polymer ?
#
loop_
_entity_poly.entity_id
_entity_poly.type
_entity_poly.pdbx_seq_one_letter_code
_entity_poly.pdbx_strand_id
1 'polypeptide(L)'
;MMSYPSLFAPLDLGFTTLKNRVLMGSMHTGLEEHPDGARRLAVFYAERARHGVALIVTGGVAPSPSGVAIQGGAVLNDAHHLPHHRVITDAVHREGGKIALQILHTGRYSYQPHPVAPSPLQAPINRFAPHELTHDEILALIEDFARCASLAREAGYDGVEIMGSEGYLINQFLAARSNHREDEWGGDYARRMRFAVDVVRAVRERVGQDFIIIYRLSMLDLVEGGSTFDETVQLARAVEAAGATLLNTGIGWHEARIPTIATPVPRGAFTWVTRKLRGLTRLPLVTTNRINDPHVAEAILAAGDADMVSMARPFLADAELLSKAASGREAEINTCIGCNQACLDQIFAGKITSCLVNPRACHETEMVSVPARTPKKLAVVGAGPAGLSFAVNAAQRGHVVTLFDASAEIGGQFTIAKQIPGKEEFYETLRYFRRMLAVTGVTLALNTRVDAAMLAAFDEVALATGIVPRVPDIEGIDHPSVLTYLDVLRDKAPVGQRVAIIGCGGIGFDTAMYLSQPGEATSQNIAEFCVEWGIDTSLNAPGGLRPEGPVLPKSPRQIVMLQRRAGKPGDGLGKTTGWIHRATLLARGVKMIPAVSYQRIDDRGLHVLINGEAQVLEVDNVIICAGQEPQQALAAPLRAMGKPVHLIGGCDVALELDARRAIAQGTKLALAI
;
A
#
# COMPACT_ATOMS: atom_id res chain seq x y z
N MET A 1 -28.45 -13.24 12.63
CA MET A 1 -28.19 -13.25 11.19
C MET A 1 -26.69 -13.09 10.98
N MET A 2 -26.11 -13.78 10.00
CA MET A 2 -24.70 -13.57 9.62
C MET A 2 -24.53 -12.12 9.16
N SER A 3 -23.54 -11.41 9.67
CA SER A 3 -23.33 -9.98 9.38
C SER A 3 -22.91 -9.70 7.93
N TYR A 4 -22.39 -10.68 7.19
CA TYR A 4 -21.91 -10.53 5.81
C TYR A 4 -22.25 -11.79 4.98
N PRO A 5 -23.55 -11.98 4.64
CA PRO A 5 -23.99 -13.22 4.01
C PRO A 5 -23.39 -13.47 2.62
N SER A 6 -23.16 -12.42 1.80
CA SER A 6 -22.54 -12.57 0.49
C SER A 6 -21.05 -12.87 0.59
N LEU A 7 -20.35 -12.21 1.51
CA LEU A 7 -18.92 -12.39 1.73
C LEU A 7 -18.58 -13.82 2.20
N PHE A 8 -19.40 -14.37 3.09
CA PHE A 8 -19.20 -15.71 3.65
C PHE A 8 -19.95 -16.83 2.91
N ALA A 9 -20.63 -16.53 1.79
CA ALA A 9 -21.22 -17.54 0.95
C ALA A 9 -20.13 -18.40 0.27
N PRO A 10 -20.29 -19.73 0.18
CA PRO A 10 -19.35 -20.56 -0.53
C PRO A 10 -19.38 -20.29 -2.05
N LEU A 11 -18.30 -20.65 -2.74
CA LEU A 11 -18.22 -20.64 -4.22
C LEU A 11 -17.83 -22.03 -4.70
N ASP A 12 -18.73 -22.64 -5.46
CA ASP A 12 -18.49 -23.92 -6.13
C ASP A 12 -17.74 -23.69 -7.45
N LEU A 13 -16.60 -24.35 -7.62
CA LEU A 13 -15.80 -24.36 -8.86
C LEU A 13 -15.98 -25.66 -9.65
N GLY A 14 -16.94 -26.51 -9.29
CA GLY A 14 -17.25 -27.78 -9.92
C GLY A 14 -16.47 -28.96 -9.32
N PHE A 15 -15.17 -28.87 -9.27
CA PHE A 15 -14.31 -29.92 -8.70
C PHE A 15 -13.85 -29.62 -7.26
N THR A 16 -14.03 -28.38 -6.80
CA THR A 16 -13.73 -27.95 -5.44
C THR A 16 -14.59 -26.77 -5.05
N THR A 17 -14.82 -26.58 -3.76
CA THR A 17 -15.59 -25.45 -3.20
C THR A 17 -14.69 -24.57 -2.36
N LEU A 18 -14.76 -23.26 -2.58
CA LEU A 18 -14.17 -22.23 -1.73
C LEU A 18 -15.14 -21.89 -0.61
N LYS A 19 -14.64 -21.84 0.64
CA LYS A 19 -15.49 -21.67 1.85
C LYS A 19 -16.14 -20.29 1.98
N ASN A 20 -15.65 -19.28 1.27
CA ASN A 20 -16.20 -17.93 1.19
C ASN A 20 -15.72 -17.21 -0.09
N ARG A 21 -16.11 -15.95 -0.26
CA ARG A 21 -15.85 -15.14 -1.46
C ARG A 21 -14.60 -14.26 -1.35
N VAL A 22 -13.62 -14.64 -0.54
CA VAL A 22 -12.41 -13.85 -0.31
C VAL A 22 -11.18 -14.56 -0.83
N LEU A 23 -10.46 -13.88 -1.72
CA LEU A 23 -9.14 -14.24 -2.19
C LEU A 23 -8.11 -13.30 -1.56
N MET A 24 -7.09 -13.83 -0.89
CA MET A 24 -5.92 -13.06 -0.51
C MET A 24 -5.03 -12.89 -1.73
N GLY A 25 -5.00 -11.68 -2.27
CA GLY A 25 -4.24 -11.36 -3.48
C GLY A 25 -2.72 -11.45 -3.28
N SER A 26 -2.02 -11.73 -4.37
CA SER A 26 -0.56 -11.85 -4.40
C SER A 26 0.14 -10.60 -3.86
N MET A 27 1.18 -10.82 -3.06
CA MET A 27 2.10 -9.79 -2.56
C MET A 27 3.51 -10.37 -2.52
N HIS A 28 4.45 -9.70 -3.15
CA HIS A 28 5.86 -10.01 -2.95
C HIS A 28 6.28 -9.45 -1.58
N THR A 29 6.84 -10.30 -0.74
CA THR A 29 7.14 -9.98 0.66
C THR A 29 8.64 -9.79 0.94
N GLY A 30 9.50 -10.24 0.02
CA GLY A 30 10.94 -10.34 0.23
C GLY A 30 11.34 -11.53 1.11
N LEU A 31 10.36 -12.34 1.54
CA LEU A 31 10.61 -13.63 2.18
C LEU A 31 10.86 -14.73 1.15
N GLU A 32 10.42 -14.53 -0.07
CA GLU A 32 10.58 -15.44 -1.19
C GLU A 32 12.07 -15.73 -1.47
N GLU A 33 12.94 -14.74 -1.28
CA GLU A 33 14.39 -14.82 -1.47
C GLU A 33 15.16 -14.96 -0.14
N HIS A 34 14.47 -14.95 1.00
CA HIS A 34 15.12 -15.01 2.30
C HIS A 34 15.59 -16.44 2.62
N PRO A 35 16.79 -16.64 3.21
CA PRO A 35 17.29 -17.99 3.55
C PRO A 35 16.33 -18.83 4.40
N ASP A 36 15.59 -18.21 5.34
CA ASP A 36 14.56 -18.84 6.18
C ASP A 36 13.13 -18.61 5.63
N GLY A 37 13.02 -18.29 4.34
CA GLY A 37 11.78 -17.84 3.70
C GLY A 37 10.65 -18.85 3.77
N ALA A 38 10.92 -20.13 3.50
CA ALA A 38 9.91 -21.18 3.54
C ALA A 38 9.18 -21.25 4.90
N ARG A 39 9.93 -21.28 5.99
CA ARG A 39 9.39 -21.33 7.36
C ARG A 39 8.59 -20.05 7.68
N ARG A 40 9.12 -18.90 7.32
CA ARG A 40 8.47 -17.60 7.58
C ARG A 40 7.19 -17.43 6.75
N LEU A 41 7.21 -17.78 5.46
CA LEU A 41 6.03 -17.78 4.59
C LEU A 41 4.98 -18.80 5.05
N ALA A 42 5.41 -19.97 5.52
CA ALA A 42 4.50 -20.97 6.08
C ALA A 42 3.71 -20.40 7.26
N VAL A 43 4.37 -19.74 8.22
CA VAL A 43 3.70 -19.09 9.36
C VAL A 43 2.79 -17.95 8.89
N PHE A 44 3.29 -17.11 7.97
CA PHE A 44 2.55 -15.98 7.43
C PHE A 44 1.24 -16.42 6.75
N TYR A 45 1.27 -17.37 5.84
CA TYR A 45 0.07 -17.83 5.13
C TYR A 45 -0.85 -18.68 6.00
N ALA A 46 -0.29 -19.56 6.87
CA ALA A 46 -1.08 -20.38 7.78
C ALA A 46 -1.93 -19.54 8.75
N GLU A 47 -1.40 -18.42 9.24
CA GLU A 47 -2.16 -17.52 10.12
C GLU A 47 -3.40 -16.96 9.40
N ARG A 48 -3.29 -16.55 8.13
CA ARG A 48 -4.42 -16.03 7.35
C ARG A 48 -5.43 -17.14 7.00
N ALA A 49 -4.95 -18.34 6.70
CA ALA A 49 -5.79 -19.51 6.46
C ALA A 49 -6.61 -19.88 7.70
N ARG A 50 -5.97 -19.91 8.88
CA ARG A 50 -6.62 -20.15 10.20
C ARG A 50 -7.75 -19.18 10.45
N HIS A 51 -7.57 -17.91 10.07
CA HIS A 51 -8.56 -16.85 10.26
C HIS A 51 -9.55 -16.70 9.10
N GLY A 52 -9.62 -17.71 8.22
CA GLY A 52 -10.78 -17.90 7.36
C GLY A 52 -10.59 -17.53 5.88
N VAL A 53 -9.40 -17.12 5.43
CA VAL A 53 -9.19 -16.86 3.98
C VAL A 53 -9.49 -18.11 3.16
N ALA A 54 -10.33 -17.98 2.13
CA ALA A 54 -10.75 -19.13 1.34
C ALA A 54 -9.67 -19.61 0.36
N LEU A 55 -9.01 -18.66 -0.31
CA LEU A 55 -7.95 -18.92 -1.27
C LEU A 55 -6.84 -17.87 -1.13
N ILE A 56 -5.63 -18.32 -0.95
CA ILE A 56 -4.43 -17.48 -0.85
C ILE A 56 -3.67 -17.56 -2.17
N VAL A 57 -3.18 -16.43 -2.69
CA VAL A 57 -2.24 -16.39 -3.81
C VAL A 57 -0.89 -15.91 -3.30
N THR A 58 0.18 -16.67 -3.58
CA THR A 58 1.54 -16.34 -3.14
C THR A 58 2.08 -15.09 -3.82
N GLY A 59 3.19 -14.56 -3.33
CA GLY A 59 4.05 -13.67 -4.09
C GLY A 59 4.45 -14.30 -5.43
N GLY A 60 4.80 -13.47 -6.41
CA GLY A 60 5.14 -13.94 -7.75
C GLY A 60 6.41 -14.77 -7.76
N VAL A 61 6.35 -15.95 -8.40
CA VAL A 61 7.46 -16.87 -8.61
C VAL A 61 7.68 -17.02 -10.10
N ALA A 62 8.93 -16.88 -10.55
CA ALA A 62 9.23 -16.95 -11.97
C ALA A 62 9.24 -18.40 -12.48
N PRO A 63 8.73 -18.67 -13.72
CA PRO A 63 8.77 -19.99 -14.33
C PRO A 63 10.17 -20.34 -14.88
N SER A 64 11.03 -19.32 -15.03
CA SER A 64 12.39 -19.46 -15.55
C SER A 64 13.29 -18.33 -15.03
N PRO A 65 14.63 -18.47 -15.09
CA PRO A 65 15.54 -17.42 -14.66
C PRO A 65 15.39 -16.08 -15.39
N SER A 66 14.89 -16.09 -16.64
CA SER A 66 14.63 -14.84 -17.39
C SER A 66 13.45 -14.04 -16.84
N GLY A 67 12.57 -14.70 -16.09
CA GLY A 67 11.34 -14.10 -15.56
C GLY A 67 11.44 -13.39 -14.22
N VAL A 68 12.57 -13.50 -13.51
CA VAL A 68 12.71 -12.93 -12.17
C VAL A 68 12.69 -11.40 -12.15
N ALA A 69 12.17 -10.83 -11.08
CA ALA A 69 12.14 -9.37 -10.91
C ALA A 69 13.54 -8.79 -10.64
N ILE A 70 14.34 -9.49 -9.86
CA ILE A 70 15.71 -9.13 -9.48
C ILE A 70 16.62 -10.34 -9.62
N GLN A 71 17.91 -10.11 -9.74
CA GLN A 71 18.89 -11.21 -9.78
C GLN A 71 18.80 -12.04 -8.48
N GLY A 72 18.68 -13.36 -8.63
CA GLY A 72 18.47 -14.28 -7.50
C GLY A 72 17.03 -14.32 -6.97
N GLY A 73 16.08 -13.74 -7.70
CA GLY A 73 14.65 -13.81 -7.36
C GLY A 73 14.10 -15.24 -7.40
N ALA A 74 12.94 -15.44 -6.76
CA ALA A 74 12.32 -16.74 -6.62
C ALA A 74 11.92 -17.37 -7.97
N VAL A 75 12.32 -18.64 -8.17
CA VAL A 75 12.04 -19.43 -9.38
C VAL A 75 11.51 -20.80 -8.97
N LEU A 76 10.54 -21.32 -9.72
CA LEU A 76 10.09 -22.72 -9.63
C LEU A 76 10.15 -23.37 -11.01
N ASN A 77 11.30 -23.91 -11.34
CA ASN A 77 11.58 -24.52 -12.64
C ASN A 77 12.22 -25.92 -12.57
N ASP A 78 12.50 -26.42 -11.37
CA ASP A 78 13.12 -27.71 -11.12
C ASP A 78 12.60 -28.33 -9.81
N ALA A 79 12.62 -29.66 -9.73
CA ALA A 79 12.14 -30.43 -8.58
C ALA A 79 12.89 -30.16 -7.26
N HIS A 80 14.14 -29.68 -7.32
CA HIS A 80 14.90 -29.35 -6.11
C HIS A 80 14.30 -28.20 -5.31
N HIS A 81 13.42 -27.37 -5.90
CA HIS A 81 12.67 -26.32 -5.20
C HIS A 81 11.48 -26.85 -4.40
N LEU A 82 10.97 -28.05 -4.70
CA LEU A 82 9.73 -28.59 -4.09
C LEU A 82 9.73 -28.63 -2.57
N PRO A 83 10.81 -29.02 -1.86
CA PRO A 83 10.80 -29.03 -0.39
C PRO A 83 10.49 -27.67 0.23
N HIS A 84 10.98 -26.58 -0.36
CA HIS A 84 10.71 -25.20 0.08
C HIS A 84 9.21 -24.87 -0.01
N HIS A 85 8.59 -25.23 -1.14
CA HIS A 85 7.16 -24.97 -1.37
C HIS A 85 6.23 -25.87 -0.55
N ARG A 86 6.60 -27.15 -0.34
CA ARG A 86 5.81 -28.10 0.50
C ARG A 86 5.66 -27.64 1.94
N VAL A 87 6.66 -27.03 2.53
CA VAL A 87 6.57 -26.45 3.88
C VAL A 87 5.45 -25.41 3.97
N ILE A 88 5.28 -24.61 2.90
CA ILE A 88 4.26 -23.56 2.83
C ILE A 88 2.85 -24.17 2.64
N THR A 89 2.69 -25.04 1.65
CA THR A 89 1.38 -25.65 1.32
C THR A 89 0.85 -26.52 2.46
N ASP A 90 1.70 -27.33 3.07
CA ASP A 90 1.36 -28.15 4.24
C ASP A 90 0.90 -27.31 5.43
N ALA A 91 1.52 -26.17 5.65
CA ALA A 91 1.15 -25.27 6.74
C ALA A 91 -0.24 -24.65 6.52
N VAL A 92 -0.55 -24.23 5.30
CA VAL A 92 -1.85 -23.67 4.91
C VAL A 92 -2.95 -24.73 4.99
N HIS A 93 -2.69 -25.93 4.50
CA HIS A 93 -3.64 -27.03 4.51
C HIS A 93 -3.98 -27.50 5.91
N ARG A 94 -3.01 -27.53 6.85
CA ARG A 94 -3.27 -27.84 8.27
C ARG A 94 -4.28 -26.89 8.91
N GLU A 95 -4.36 -25.66 8.43
CA GLU A 95 -5.33 -24.65 8.88
C GLU A 95 -6.63 -24.65 8.04
N GLY A 96 -6.83 -25.64 7.17
CA GLY A 96 -8.02 -25.76 6.32
C GLY A 96 -8.15 -24.67 5.25
N GLY A 97 -7.03 -24.06 4.85
CA GLY A 97 -6.97 -23.11 3.75
C GLY A 97 -6.64 -23.76 2.41
N LYS A 98 -6.80 -22.99 1.32
CA LYS A 98 -6.32 -23.31 -0.02
C LYS A 98 -5.31 -22.26 -0.46
N ILE A 99 -4.32 -22.70 -1.26
CA ILE A 99 -3.25 -21.81 -1.72
C ILE A 99 -2.90 -22.06 -3.18
N ALA A 100 -2.76 -20.99 -3.96
CA ALA A 100 -2.31 -20.99 -5.35
C ALA A 100 -0.97 -20.27 -5.49
N LEU A 101 -0.09 -20.80 -6.35
CA LEU A 101 1.17 -20.15 -6.70
C LEU A 101 0.93 -19.09 -7.79
N GLN A 102 1.36 -17.84 -7.60
CA GLN A 102 1.39 -16.91 -8.72
C GLN A 102 2.61 -17.18 -9.60
N ILE A 103 2.38 -17.53 -10.87
CA ILE A 103 3.43 -17.65 -11.88
C ILE A 103 3.60 -16.29 -12.57
N LEU A 104 4.74 -15.66 -12.30
CA LEU A 104 5.05 -14.31 -12.75
C LEU A 104 6.32 -14.28 -13.59
N HIS A 105 6.22 -13.82 -14.82
CA HIS A 105 7.36 -13.47 -15.65
C HIS A 105 7.37 -11.95 -15.88
N THR A 106 8.39 -11.27 -15.37
CA THR A 106 8.41 -9.80 -15.34
C THR A 106 8.63 -9.16 -16.72
N GLY A 107 9.19 -9.89 -17.67
CA GLY A 107 9.46 -9.35 -19.00
C GLY A 107 10.39 -8.14 -18.93
N ARG A 108 10.08 -7.07 -19.65
CA ARG A 108 10.85 -5.82 -19.68
C ARG A 108 10.89 -5.05 -18.35
N TYR A 109 10.12 -5.49 -17.34
CA TYR A 109 10.14 -4.91 -15.99
C TYR A 109 11.18 -5.55 -15.06
N SER A 110 11.91 -6.58 -15.53
CA SER A 110 13.00 -7.17 -14.76
C SER A 110 14.14 -6.17 -14.51
N TYR A 111 14.57 -6.06 -13.27
CA TYR A 111 15.73 -5.24 -12.88
C TYR A 111 17.08 -5.99 -12.98
N GLN A 112 17.08 -7.22 -13.53
CA GLN A 112 18.30 -7.91 -13.91
C GLN A 112 18.85 -7.43 -15.27
N PRO A 113 20.16 -7.64 -15.58
CA PRO A 113 20.81 -7.06 -16.76
C PRO A 113 20.28 -7.52 -18.13
N HIS A 114 19.58 -8.63 -18.23
CA HIS A 114 19.13 -9.22 -19.51
C HIS A 114 17.63 -9.52 -19.48
N PRO A 115 16.76 -8.49 -19.39
CA PRO A 115 15.33 -8.70 -19.50
C PRO A 115 14.95 -9.15 -20.92
N VAL A 116 13.80 -9.84 -21.04
CA VAL A 116 13.26 -10.28 -22.32
C VAL A 116 11.85 -9.69 -22.53
N ALA A 117 11.45 -9.50 -23.77
CA ALA A 117 10.13 -8.95 -24.10
C ALA A 117 9.70 -9.35 -25.52
N PRO A 118 8.42 -9.15 -25.91
CA PRO A 118 7.98 -9.38 -27.28
C PRO A 118 8.69 -8.48 -28.31
N SER A 119 9.09 -7.27 -27.91
CA SER A 119 9.85 -6.34 -28.74
C SER A 119 10.93 -5.64 -27.90
N PRO A 120 12.04 -5.15 -28.49
CA PRO A 120 13.18 -4.61 -27.75
C PRO A 120 12.93 -3.19 -27.25
N LEU A 121 11.78 -2.96 -26.62
CA LEU A 121 11.30 -1.66 -26.13
C LEU A 121 11.55 -1.51 -24.64
N GLN A 122 12.50 -0.68 -24.27
CA GLN A 122 12.83 -0.40 -22.88
C GLN A 122 11.64 0.24 -22.14
N ALA A 123 11.31 -0.28 -20.95
CA ALA A 123 10.30 0.33 -20.11
C ALA A 123 10.81 1.64 -19.49
N PRO A 124 9.95 2.70 -19.37
CA PRO A 124 10.35 3.97 -18.76
C PRO A 124 10.82 3.87 -17.31
N ILE A 125 10.42 2.80 -16.61
CA ILE A 125 10.76 2.54 -15.21
C ILE A 125 11.96 1.62 -15.05
N ASN A 126 12.56 1.12 -16.13
CA ASN A 126 13.71 0.21 -16.10
C ASN A 126 14.93 0.86 -16.81
N ARG A 127 16.12 0.49 -16.34
CA ARG A 127 17.40 0.94 -16.92
C ARG A 127 17.93 0.06 -18.05
N PHE A 128 17.38 -1.15 -18.22
CA PHE A 128 17.84 -2.14 -19.19
C PHE A 128 16.86 -2.27 -20.33
N ALA A 129 17.38 -2.26 -21.57
CA ALA A 129 16.61 -2.62 -22.75
C ALA A 129 16.45 -4.14 -22.82
N PRO A 130 15.26 -4.66 -23.15
CA PRO A 130 15.05 -6.10 -23.26
C PRO A 130 15.57 -6.67 -24.57
N HIS A 131 15.97 -7.95 -24.54
CA HIS A 131 16.12 -8.79 -25.71
C HIS A 131 14.75 -9.13 -26.30
N GLU A 132 14.60 -9.02 -27.61
CA GLU A 132 13.40 -9.48 -28.32
C GLU A 132 13.39 -11.01 -28.39
N LEU A 133 12.34 -11.63 -27.85
CA LEU A 133 12.19 -13.09 -27.86
C LEU A 133 12.04 -13.62 -29.31
N THR A 134 12.81 -14.64 -29.64
CA THR A 134 12.61 -15.41 -30.88
C THR A 134 11.38 -16.32 -30.76
N HIS A 135 10.90 -16.89 -31.89
CA HIS A 135 9.82 -17.86 -31.89
C HIS A 135 10.11 -19.07 -30.97
N ASP A 136 11.31 -19.64 -31.06
CA ASP A 136 11.69 -20.81 -30.27
C ASP A 136 11.79 -20.47 -28.77
N GLU A 137 12.27 -19.29 -28.41
CA GLU A 137 12.28 -18.81 -27.02
C GLU A 137 10.86 -18.61 -26.47
N ILE A 138 9.91 -18.14 -27.29
CA ILE A 138 8.51 -18.02 -26.91
C ILE A 138 7.90 -19.40 -26.63
N LEU A 139 8.14 -20.39 -27.50
CA LEU A 139 7.68 -21.77 -27.28
C LEU A 139 8.29 -22.38 -26.02
N ALA A 140 9.58 -22.15 -25.78
CA ALA A 140 10.25 -22.59 -24.56
C ALA A 140 9.65 -21.96 -23.30
N LEU A 141 9.29 -20.68 -23.34
CA LEU A 141 8.61 -20.01 -22.21
C LEU A 141 7.22 -20.58 -21.94
N ILE A 142 6.44 -20.92 -22.97
CA ILE A 142 5.13 -21.59 -22.77
C ILE A 142 5.33 -22.92 -22.02
N GLU A 143 6.35 -23.71 -22.39
CA GLU A 143 6.69 -24.94 -21.68
C GLU A 143 7.19 -24.67 -20.25
N ASP A 144 7.94 -23.57 -20.01
CA ASP A 144 8.37 -23.16 -18.68
C ASP A 144 7.19 -22.85 -17.76
N PHE A 145 6.16 -22.15 -18.25
CA PHE A 145 4.91 -21.93 -17.50
C PHE A 145 4.19 -23.23 -17.16
N ALA A 146 4.07 -24.16 -18.12
CA ALA A 146 3.43 -25.45 -17.91
C ALA A 146 4.21 -26.31 -16.90
N ARG A 147 5.55 -26.34 -16.99
CA ARG A 147 6.42 -27.03 -16.05
C ARG A 147 6.32 -26.44 -14.65
N CYS A 148 6.35 -25.11 -14.51
CA CYS A 148 6.17 -24.42 -13.23
C CYS A 148 4.83 -24.80 -12.56
N ALA A 149 3.74 -24.81 -13.31
CA ALA A 149 2.43 -25.22 -12.82
C ALA A 149 2.40 -26.69 -12.38
N SER A 150 3.05 -27.59 -13.12
CA SER A 150 3.18 -29.01 -12.75
C SER A 150 3.95 -29.18 -11.43
N LEU A 151 5.06 -28.47 -11.28
CA LEU A 151 5.85 -28.46 -10.03
C LEU A 151 5.05 -27.86 -8.87
N ALA A 152 4.27 -26.80 -9.12
CA ALA A 152 3.37 -26.24 -8.10
C ALA A 152 2.35 -27.28 -7.64
N ARG A 153 1.70 -28.02 -8.55
CA ARG A 153 0.80 -29.11 -8.19
C ARG A 153 1.50 -30.21 -7.39
N GLU A 154 2.71 -30.60 -7.78
CA GLU A 154 3.51 -31.58 -7.04
C GLU A 154 3.92 -31.08 -5.65
N ALA A 155 4.15 -29.78 -5.49
CA ALA A 155 4.42 -29.14 -4.21
C ALA A 155 3.18 -29.00 -3.29
N GLY A 156 1.99 -29.40 -3.77
CA GLY A 156 0.76 -29.39 -2.98
C GLY A 156 -0.08 -28.11 -3.12
N TYR A 157 0.22 -27.21 -4.06
CA TYR A 157 -0.68 -26.08 -4.31
C TYR A 157 -2.03 -26.57 -4.87
N ASP A 158 -3.11 -25.88 -4.51
CA ASP A 158 -4.48 -26.13 -5.00
C ASP A 158 -4.71 -25.53 -6.39
N GLY A 159 -3.83 -24.64 -6.82
CA GLY A 159 -3.90 -23.96 -8.10
C GLY A 159 -2.71 -23.09 -8.40
N VAL A 160 -2.79 -22.43 -9.55
CA VAL A 160 -1.85 -21.38 -9.95
C VAL A 160 -2.62 -20.13 -10.38
N GLU A 161 -2.00 -18.95 -10.21
CA GLU A 161 -2.43 -17.72 -10.85
C GLU A 161 -1.42 -17.34 -11.94
N ILE A 162 -1.88 -17.31 -13.18
CA ILE A 162 -1.09 -16.88 -14.35
C ILE A 162 -1.19 -15.36 -14.44
N MET A 163 -0.05 -14.67 -14.29
CA MET A 163 0.01 -13.21 -14.22
C MET A 163 -0.04 -12.60 -15.62
N GLY A 164 -1.24 -12.23 -16.08
CA GLY A 164 -1.52 -11.64 -17.39
C GLY A 164 -1.81 -10.15 -17.38
N SER A 165 -1.48 -9.42 -16.32
CA SER A 165 -1.82 -7.99 -16.17
C SER A 165 -0.65 -7.14 -15.69
N GLU A 166 -0.90 -5.85 -15.44
CA GLU A 166 -0.03 -4.87 -14.78
C GLU A 166 1.28 -4.58 -15.55
N GLY A 167 1.32 -4.92 -16.86
CA GLY A 167 2.45 -4.66 -17.73
C GLY A 167 3.57 -5.70 -17.67
N TYR A 168 3.34 -6.87 -17.07
CA TYR A 168 4.28 -7.98 -17.09
C TYR A 168 4.29 -8.71 -18.45
N LEU A 169 5.12 -9.74 -18.61
CA LEU A 169 5.43 -10.32 -19.92
C LEU A 169 4.18 -10.65 -20.76
N ILE A 170 3.20 -11.36 -20.19
CA ILE A 170 1.98 -11.72 -20.95
C ILE A 170 1.24 -10.46 -21.40
N ASN A 171 1.09 -9.48 -20.50
CA ASN A 171 0.45 -8.21 -20.85
C ASN A 171 1.25 -7.40 -21.88
N GLN A 172 2.58 -7.55 -21.91
CA GLN A 172 3.45 -6.93 -22.93
C GLN A 172 3.18 -7.52 -24.33
N PHE A 173 2.82 -8.79 -24.45
CA PHE A 173 2.39 -9.37 -25.73
C PHE A 173 1.03 -8.84 -26.19
N LEU A 174 0.10 -8.60 -25.25
CA LEU A 174 -1.27 -8.18 -25.53
C LEU A 174 -1.38 -6.75 -26.04
N ALA A 175 -0.61 -5.82 -25.48
CA ALA A 175 -0.74 -4.39 -25.75
C ALA A 175 0.12 -3.96 -26.96
N ALA A 176 -0.49 -3.20 -27.87
CA ALA A 176 0.21 -2.61 -29.02
C ALA A 176 1.38 -1.71 -28.60
N ARG A 177 1.29 -1.08 -27.40
CA ARG A 177 2.36 -0.27 -26.79
C ARG A 177 3.71 -1.00 -26.70
N SER A 178 3.72 -2.29 -26.45
CA SER A 178 4.93 -3.06 -26.13
C SER A 178 5.18 -4.23 -27.07
N ASN A 179 4.24 -4.52 -27.99
CA ASN A 179 4.36 -5.58 -28.97
C ASN A 179 4.27 -5.01 -30.39
N HIS A 180 5.43 -4.80 -30.99
CA HIS A 180 5.59 -4.29 -32.36
C HIS A 180 5.99 -5.40 -33.36
N ARG A 181 5.74 -6.68 -32.99
CA ARG A 181 6.04 -7.82 -33.87
C ARG A 181 5.09 -7.87 -35.07
N GLU A 182 5.59 -8.40 -36.18
CA GLU A 182 4.83 -8.61 -37.41
C GLU A 182 4.60 -10.10 -37.71
N ASP A 183 5.17 -10.99 -36.87
CA ASP A 183 5.02 -12.44 -36.96
C ASP A 183 3.71 -12.96 -36.31
N GLU A 184 3.62 -14.27 -36.09
CA GLU A 184 2.47 -14.94 -35.50
C GLU A 184 2.19 -14.57 -34.02
N TRP A 185 3.07 -13.79 -33.36
CA TRP A 185 2.97 -13.34 -31.98
C TRP A 185 2.64 -11.85 -31.86
N GLY A 186 2.45 -11.14 -32.98
CA GLY A 186 2.20 -9.71 -33.02
C GLY A 186 1.31 -9.25 -34.16
N GLY A 187 1.08 -7.94 -34.29
CA GLY A 187 0.19 -7.35 -35.29
C GLY A 187 -1.26 -7.24 -34.80
N ASP A 188 -2.18 -8.00 -35.41
CA ASP A 188 -3.59 -8.01 -34.95
C ASP A 188 -3.75 -8.64 -33.57
N TYR A 189 -4.91 -8.37 -32.92
CA TYR A 189 -5.10 -8.81 -31.54
C TYR A 189 -5.18 -10.34 -31.40
N ALA A 190 -5.67 -11.04 -32.39
CA ALA A 190 -5.72 -12.52 -32.35
C ALA A 190 -4.32 -13.12 -32.22
N ARG A 191 -3.34 -12.54 -32.91
CA ARG A 191 -1.93 -12.93 -32.79
C ARG A 191 -1.29 -12.42 -31.48
N ARG A 192 -1.59 -11.18 -31.06
CA ARG A 192 -1.07 -10.64 -29.80
C ARG A 192 -1.55 -11.44 -28.58
N MET A 193 -2.80 -11.94 -28.55
CA MET A 193 -3.31 -12.75 -27.43
C MET A 193 -2.85 -14.21 -27.45
N ARG A 194 -2.24 -14.68 -28.54
CA ARG A 194 -1.85 -16.08 -28.72
C ARG A 194 -0.96 -16.60 -27.59
N PHE A 195 0.06 -15.83 -27.19
CA PHE A 195 0.95 -16.23 -26.10
C PHE A 195 0.19 -16.49 -24.78
N ALA A 196 -0.71 -15.59 -24.41
CA ALA A 196 -1.54 -15.74 -23.21
C ALA A 196 -2.41 -17.00 -23.25
N VAL A 197 -3.07 -17.25 -24.39
CA VAL A 197 -3.97 -18.39 -24.59
C VAL A 197 -3.20 -19.69 -24.60
N ASP A 198 -2.06 -19.75 -25.29
CA ASP A 198 -1.22 -20.95 -25.38
C ASP A 198 -0.59 -21.30 -24.02
N VAL A 199 -0.20 -20.31 -23.20
CA VAL A 199 0.24 -20.53 -21.82
C VAL A 199 -0.87 -21.17 -20.98
N VAL A 200 -2.10 -20.63 -21.00
CA VAL A 200 -3.22 -21.19 -20.23
C VAL A 200 -3.54 -22.61 -20.68
N ARG A 201 -3.56 -22.86 -21.99
CA ARG A 201 -3.80 -24.19 -22.58
C ARG A 201 -2.73 -25.20 -22.15
N ALA A 202 -1.45 -24.86 -22.31
CA ALA A 202 -0.34 -25.72 -21.93
C ALA A 202 -0.34 -26.04 -20.42
N VAL A 203 -0.66 -25.04 -19.59
CA VAL A 203 -0.82 -25.24 -18.14
C VAL A 203 -1.97 -26.21 -17.87
N ARG A 204 -3.17 -26.00 -18.47
CA ARG A 204 -4.34 -26.87 -18.28
C ARG A 204 -4.08 -28.31 -18.72
N GLU A 205 -3.45 -28.51 -19.87
CA GLU A 205 -3.08 -29.83 -20.36
C GLU A 205 -2.11 -30.54 -19.39
N ARG A 206 -1.18 -29.82 -18.80
CA ARG A 206 -0.17 -30.35 -17.88
C ARG A 206 -0.73 -30.69 -16.50
N VAL A 207 -1.61 -29.84 -15.94
CA VAL A 207 -2.13 -30.02 -14.57
C VAL A 207 -3.46 -30.77 -14.50
N GLY A 208 -4.11 -31.09 -15.62
CA GLY A 208 -5.41 -31.80 -15.65
C GLY A 208 -6.59 -30.91 -15.26
N GLN A 209 -7.78 -31.52 -15.01
CA GLN A 209 -9.04 -30.76 -14.83
C GLN A 209 -9.30 -30.34 -13.38
N ASP A 210 -8.76 -31.05 -12.39
CA ASP A 210 -9.03 -30.85 -10.96
C ASP A 210 -7.96 -29.96 -10.30
N PHE A 211 -7.69 -28.79 -10.93
CA PHE A 211 -6.69 -27.85 -10.46
C PHE A 211 -7.13 -26.42 -10.80
N ILE A 212 -7.06 -25.51 -9.84
CA ILE A 212 -7.48 -24.12 -10.03
C ILE A 212 -6.48 -23.41 -10.94
N ILE A 213 -6.94 -22.83 -12.04
CA ILE A 213 -6.16 -21.92 -12.89
C ILE A 213 -6.83 -20.54 -12.84
N ILE A 214 -6.22 -19.63 -12.13
CA ILE A 214 -6.63 -18.23 -12.10
C ILE A 214 -5.86 -17.53 -13.24
N TYR A 215 -6.57 -16.81 -14.11
CA TYR A 215 -5.92 -15.90 -15.03
C TYR A 215 -6.10 -14.47 -14.52
N ARG A 216 -4.99 -13.75 -14.28
CA ARG A 216 -5.05 -12.35 -13.88
C ARG A 216 -5.16 -11.49 -15.13
N LEU A 217 -6.36 -10.95 -15.33
CA LEU A 217 -6.77 -10.23 -16.54
C LEU A 217 -6.64 -8.73 -16.35
N SER A 218 -5.89 -8.04 -17.21
CA SER A 218 -5.84 -6.58 -17.20
C SER A 218 -7.15 -6.01 -17.72
N MET A 219 -7.89 -5.33 -16.86
CA MET A 219 -9.16 -4.70 -17.24
C MET A 219 -8.97 -3.29 -17.76
N LEU A 220 -7.97 -2.58 -17.23
CA LEU A 220 -7.55 -1.24 -17.64
C LEU A 220 -6.02 -1.19 -17.56
N ASP A 221 -5.35 -0.98 -18.69
CA ASP A 221 -3.89 -0.84 -18.70
C ASP A 221 -3.45 0.54 -18.18
N LEU A 222 -4.27 1.57 -18.36
CA LEU A 222 -4.06 2.97 -17.96
C LEU A 222 -2.77 3.57 -18.55
N VAL A 223 -2.43 3.13 -19.76
CA VAL A 223 -1.31 3.61 -20.58
C VAL A 223 -1.74 3.79 -22.04
N GLU A 224 -1.08 4.70 -22.75
CA GLU A 224 -1.28 4.86 -24.20
C GLU A 224 -0.89 3.58 -24.93
N GLY A 225 -1.67 3.20 -25.94
CA GLY A 225 -1.48 1.95 -26.68
C GLY A 225 -1.75 0.70 -25.88
N GLY A 226 -2.47 0.82 -24.75
CA GLY A 226 -3.03 -0.29 -24.01
C GLY A 226 -4.20 -0.95 -24.75
N SER A 227 -4.69 -2.08 -24.19
CA SER A 227 -5.80 -2.85 -24.77
C SER A 227 -7.12 -2.09 -24.72
N THR A 228 -8.01 -2.37 -25.68
CA THR A 228 -9.41 -1.93 -25.63
C THR A 228 -10.23 -2.88 -24.75
N PHE A 229 -11.43 -2.45 -24.34
CA PHE A 229 -12.33 -3.33 -23.60
C PHE A 229 -12.80 -4.52 -24.44
N ASP A 230 -13.05 -4.32 -25.75
CA ASP A 230 -13.41 -5.41 -26.66
C ASP A 230 -12.29 -6.45 -26.77
N GLU A 231 -11.03 -6.02 -26.85
CA GLU A 231 -9.86 -6.91 -26.80
C GLU A 231 -9.80 -7.68 -25.47
N THR A 232 -10.05 -7.01 -24.36
CA THR A 232 -10.12 -7.65 -23.02
C THR A 232 -11.21 -8.72 -22.96
N VAL A 233 -12.40 -8.47 -23.53
CA VAL A 233 -13.49 -9.45 -23.62
C VAL A 233 -13.10 -10.64 -24.51
N GLN A 234 -12.46 -10.40 -25.65
CA GLN A 234 -11.96 -11.48 -26.54
C GLN A 234 -10.97 -12.38 -25.78
N LEU A 235 -10.02 -11.77 -25.05
CA LEU A 235 -9.06 -12.52 -24.25
C LEU A 235 -9.75 -13.32 -23.14
N ALA A 236 -10.70 -12.73 -22.41
CA ALA A 236 -11.43 -13.41 -21.35
C ALA A 236 -12.10 -14.69 -21.85
N ARG A 237 -12.75 -14.63 -23.03
CA ARG A 237 -13.36 -15.80 -23.67
C ARG A 237 -12.34 -16.82 -24.17
N ALA A 238 -11.22 -16.35 -24.69
CA ALA A 238 -10.17 -17.23 -25.20
C ALA A 238 -9.47 -18.00 -24.06
N VAL A 239 -9.18 -17.36 -22.92
CA VAL A 239 -8.58 -18.04 -21.76
C VAL A 239 -9.61 -18.93 -21.03
N GLU A 240 -10.91 -18.59 -21.05
CA GLU A 240 -11.99 -19.50 -20.63
C GLU A 240 -11.97 -20.79 -21.46
N ALA A 241 -11.95 -20.67 -22.78
CA ALA A 241 -11.89 -21.81 -23.70
C ALA A 241 -10.59 -22.62 -23.55
N ALA A 242 -9.48 -21.97 -23.20
CA ALA A 242 -8.20 -22.62 -22.92
C ALA A 242 -8.15 -23.34 -21.56
N GLY A 243 -9.12 -23.14 -20.68
CA GLY A 243 -9.27 -23.90 -19.44
C GLY A 243 -8.97 -23.13 -18.16
N ALA A 244 -9.00 -21.80 -18.16
CA ALA A 244 -9.00 -21.03 -16.92
C ALA A 244 -10.22 -21.36 -16.05
N THR A 245 -10.06 -21.26 -14.72
CA THR A 245 -11.12 -21.55 -13.73
C THR A 245 -11.75 -20.27 -13.19
N LEU A 246 -10.94 -19.21 -13.01
CA LEU A 246 -11.30 -17.92 -12.43
C LEU A 246 -10.63 -16.81 -13.21
N LEU A 247 -11.28 -15.64 -13.30
CA LEU A 247 -10.65 -14.41 -13.76
C LEU A 247 -10.45 -13.45 -12.58
N ASN A 248 -9.21 -13.18 -12.21
CA ASN A 248 -8.85 -12.16 -11.24
C ASN A 248 -8.48 -10.88 -11.98
N THR A 249 -9.18 -9.78 -11.71
CA THR A 249 -8.98 -8.54 -12.46
C THR A 249 -7.74 -7.78 -11.97
N GLY A 250 -7.03 -7.13 -12.90
CA GLY A 250 -5.88 -6.27 -12.66
C GLY A 250 -6.14 -4.86 -13.20
N ILE A 251 -5.57 -3.84 -12.55
CA ILE A 251 -5.79 -2.43 -12.89
C ILE A 251 -4.47 -1.69 -12.94
N GLY A 252 -4.15 -1.14 -14.10
CA GLY A 252 -3.01 -0.25 -14.32
C GLY A 252 -1.66 -0.96 -14.44
N TRP A 253 -0.85 -0.50 -15.37
CA TRP A 253 0.54 -0.91 -15.49
C TRP A 253 1.40 -0.22 -14.43
N HIS A 254 2.56 -0.79 -14.09
CA HIS A 254 3.49 -0.17 -13.16
C HIS A 254 4.03 1.19 -13.64
N GLU A 255 4.07 1.42 -14.95
CA GLU A 255 4.47 2.69 -15.55
C GLU A 255 3.33 3.71 -15.70
N ALA A 256 2.08 3.32 -15.37
CA ALA A 256 0.93 4.21 -15.44
C ALA A 256 1.08 5.41 -14.49
N ARG A 257 0.60 6.57 -14.94
CA ARG A 257 0.62 7.83 -14.17
C ARG A 257 -0.72 8.13 -13.50
N ILE A 258 -1.50 7.08 -13.24
CA ILE A 258 -2.79 7.11 -12.55
C ILE A 258 -2.67 6.23 -11.30
N PRO A 259 -2.97 6.74 -10.10
CA PRO A 259 -2.91 5.93 -8.90
C PRO A 259 -4.07 4.91 -8.89
N THR A 260 -3.78 3.67 -8.48
CA THR A 260 -4.77 2.59 -8.46
C THR A 260 -4.95 1.93 -7.09
N ILE A 261 -3.98 2.14 -6.17
CA ILE A 261 -3.94 1.42 -4.88
C ILE A 261 -3.58 2.30 -3.68
N ALA A 262 -3.16 3.55 -3.90
CA ALA A 262 -2.73 4.46 -2.84
C ALA A 262 -3.92 5.06 -2.06
N THR A 263 -3.66 5.68 -0.92
CA THR A 263 -4.67 6.28 -0.03
C THR A 263 -5.68 7.20 -0.74
N PRO A 264 -5.27 8.09 -1.69
CA PRO A 264 -6.22 8.98 -2.36
C PRO A 264 -7.15 8.29 -3.37
N VAL A 265 -6.96 7.00 -3.62
CA VAL A 265 -7.87 6.23 -4.49
C VAL A 265 -9.10 5.80 -3.67
N PRO A 266 -10.34 6.05 -4.13
CA PRO A 266 -11.55 5.65 -3.42
C PRO A 266 -11.63 4.16 -3.14
N ARG A 267 -12.33 3.77 -2.07
CA ARG A 267 -12.62 2.36 -1.80
C ARG A 267 -13.43 1.75 -2.93
N GLY A 268 -13.01 0.58 -3.40
CA GLY A 268 -13.69 -0.12 -4.50
C GLY A 268 -13.68 0.62 -5.84
N ALA A 269 -12.72 1.53 -6.06
CA ALA A 269 -12.69 2.45 -7.19
C ALA A 269 -12.83 1.80 -8.58
N PHE A 270 -12.54 0.50 -8.70
CA PHE A 270 -12.48 -0.19 -10.00
C PHE A 270 -13.43 -1.39 -10.09
N THR A 271 -14.36 -1.57 -9.15
CA THR A 271 -15.32 -2.70 -9.19
C THR A 271 -16.29 -2.57 -10.36
N TRP A 272 -16.60 -1.35 -10.77
CA TRP A 272 -17.46 -1.05 -11.91
C TRP A 272 -16.95 -1.65 -13.22
N VAL A 273 -15.62 -1.72 -13.43
CA VAL A 273 -15.07 -2.29 -14.66
C VAL A 273 -15.18 -3.82 -14.64
N THR A 274 -15.01 -4.46 -13.49
CA THR A 274 -15.26 -5.90 -13.33
C THR A 274 -16.71 -6.23 -13.64
N ARG A 275 -17.67 -5.43 -13.14
CA ARG A 275 -19.10 -5.58 -13.44
C ARG A 275 -19.40 -5.51 -14.94
N LYS A 276 -18.67 -4.70 -15.71
CA LYS A 276 -18.84 -4.62 -17.18
C LYS A 276 -18.51 -5.93 -17.91
N LEU A 277 -17.67 -6.77 -17.32
CA LEU A 277 -17.32 -8.08 -17.88
C LEU A 277 -18.39 -9.15 -17.56
N ARG A 278 -19.29 -8.87 -16.63
CA ARG A 278 -20.30 -9.83 -16.17
C ARG A 278 -21.26 -10.23 -17.31
N GLY A 279 -21.46 -11.53 -17.47
CA GLY A 279 -22.27 -12.10 -18.56
C GLY A 279 -21.55 -12.15 -19.92
N LEU A 280 -20.34 -11.61 -20.04
CA LEU A 280 -19.52 -11.71 -21.24
C LEU A 280 -18.58 -12.93 -21.22
N THR A 281 -18.39 -13.54 -20.06
CA THR A 281 -17.73 -14.82 -19.78
C THR A 281 -18.56 -15.62 -18.79
N ARG A 282 -18.36 -16.94 -18.71
CA ARG A 282 -18.99 -17.84 -17.74
C ARG A 282 -18.14 -18.05 -16.50
N LEU A 283 -16.87 -17.64 -16.53
CA LEU A 283 -15.96 -17.79 -15.39
C LEU A 283 -16.37 -16.87 -14.23
N PRO A 284 -16.23 -17.34 -12.98
CA PRO A 284 -16.35 -16.46 -11.83
C PRO A 284 -15.33 -15.32 -11.88
N LEU A 285 -15.77 -14.12 -11.53
CA LEU A 285 -15.01 -12.89 -11.58
C LEU A 285 -14.55 -12.49 -10.18
N VAL A 286 -13.27 -12.17 -10.03
CA VAL A 286 -12.68 -11.63 -8.81
C VAL A 286 -12.33 -10.17 -9.04
N THR A 287 -12.89 -9.26 -8.23
CA THR A 287 -12.56 -7.83 -8.31
C THR A 287 -11.52 -7.42 -7.28
N THR A 288 -10.76 -6.38 -7.56
CA THR A 288 -9.61 -5.96 -6.76
C THR A 288 -9.50 -4.44 -6.65
N ASN A 289 -8.48 -3.96 -5.97
CA ASN A 289 -8.08 -2.58 -5.73
C ASN A 289 -8.96 -1.82 -4.73
N ARG A 290 -8.32 -1.40 -3.64
CA ARG A 290 -8.90 -0.57 -2.57
C ARG A 290 -10.14 -1.18 -1.89
N ILE A 291 -10.19 -2.49 -1.77
CA ILE A 291 -11.17 -3.21 -0.94
C ILE A 291 -10.45 -3.54 0.37
N ASN A 292 -10.78 -2.86 1.45
CA ASN A 292 -10.04 -2.92 2.72
C ASN A 292 -10.95 -3.04 3.96
N ASP A 293 -12.25 -3.20 3.75
CA ASP A 293 -13.25 -3.25 4.79
C ASP A 293 -14.31 -4.31 4.45
N PRO A 294 -14.82 -5.11 5.41
CA PRO A 294 -15.81 -6.15 5.14
C PRO A 294 -17.16 -5.59 4.66
N HIS A 295 -17.56 -4.38 5.06
CA HIS A 295 -18.78 -3.75 4.55
C HIS A 295 -18.66 -3.40 3.06
N VAL A 296 -17.50 -2.89 2.66
CA VAL A 296 -17.21 -2.60 1.23
C VAL A 296 -17.22 -3.89 0.42
N ALA A 297 -16.59 -4.95 0.92
CA ALA A 297 -16.56 -6.25 0.26
C ALA A 297 -17.97 -6.86 0.12
N GLU A 298 -18.77 -6.83 1.19
CA GLU A 298 -20.17 -7.30 1.17
C GLU A 298 -21.00 -6.51 0.17
N ALA A 299 -20.89 -5.18 0.16
CA ALA A 299 -21.66 -4.32 -0.75
C ALA A 299 -21.38 -4.63 -2.22
N ILE A 300 -20.11 -4.86 -2.57
CA ILE A 300 -19.68 -5.23 -3.93
C ILE A 300 -20.29 -6.57 -4.34
N LEU A 301 -20.23 -7.57 -3.47
CA LEU A 301 -20.76 -8.92 -3.75
C LEU A 301 -22.28 -8.94 -3.80
N ALA A 302 -22.94 -8.24 -2.86
CA ALA A 302 -24.40 -8.13 -2.83
C ALA A 302 -24.96 -7.37 -4.05
N ALA A 303 -24.22 -6.37 -4.56
CA ALA A 303 -24.58 -5.68 -5.81
C ALA A 303 -24.36 -6.55 -7.06
N GLY A 304 -23.68 -7.68 -6.93
CA GLY A 304 -23.36 -8.57 -8.04
C GLY A 304 -22.28 -8.02 -8.97
N ASP A 305 -21.42 -7.13 -8.49
CA ASP A 305 -20.32 -6.58 -9.30
C ASP A 305 -19.24 -7.63 -9.61
N ALA A 306 -19.08 -8.60 -8.73
CA ALA A 306 -18.16 -9.73 -8.88
C ALA A 306 -18.66 -10.96 -8.10
N ASP A 307 -18.02 -12.10 -8.32
CA ASP A 307 -18.29 -13.35 -7.58
C ASP A 307 -17.38 -13.50 -6.35
N MET A 308 -16.22 -12.87 -6.36
CA MET A 308 -15.26 -12.81 -5.26
C MET A 308 -14.60 -11.43 -5.19
N VAL A 309 -14.04 -11.12 -4.01
CA VAL A 309 -13.17 -9.96 -3.81
C VAL A 309 -11.73 -10.41 -3.53
N SER A 310 -10.77 -9.70 -4.11
CA SER A 310 -9.35 -9.87 -3.82
C SER A 310 -8.87 -8.76 -2.91
N MET A 311 -8.36 -9.14 -1.74
CA MET A 311 -7.75 -8.26 -0.77
C MET A 311 -6.33 -8.73 -0.48
N ALA A 312 -5.33 -7.88 -0.68
CA ALA A 312 -3.93 -8.21 -0.40
C ALA A 312 -3.45 -7.54 0.90
N ARG A 313 -3.17 -6.24 0.84
CA ARG A 313 -2.66 -5.46 1.99
C ARG A 313 -3.57 -5.43 3.22
N PRO A 314 -4.91 -5.59 3.15
CA PRO A 314 -5.72 -5.77 4.35
C PRO A 314 -5.28 -6.93 5.23
N PHE A 315 -4.78 -8.03 4.63
CA PHE A 315 -4.23 -9.17 5.36
C PHE A 315 -2.79 -8.97 5.88
N LEU A 316 -2.09 -7.92 5.45
CA LEU A 316 -0.91 -7.42 6.17
C LEU A 316 -1.33 -6.63 7.40
N ALA A 317 -2.33 -5.77 7.26
CA ALA A 317 -2.81 -4.92 8.35
C ALA A 317 -3.46 -5.74 9.46
N ASP A 318 -4.27 -6.75 9.11
CA ASP A 318 -4.95 -7.62 10.07
C ASP A 318 -5.13 -9.04 9.52
N ALA A 319 -4.37 -9.98 10.05
CA ALA A 319 -4.50 -11.40 9.69
C ALA A 319 -5.85 -12.00 10.10
N GLU A 320 -6.50 -11.43 11.14
CA GLU A 320 -7.77 -11.90 11.73
C GLU A 320 -9.00 -11.23 11.10
N LEU A 321 -8.84 -10.43 10.04
CA LEU A 321 -9.90 -9.62 9.43
C LEU A 321 -11.21 -10.41 9.27
N LEU A 322 -11.15 -11.58 8.65
CA LEU A 322 -12.37 -12.37 8.38
C LEU A 322 -12.97 -12.99 9.63
N SER A 323 -12.16 -13.50 10.55
CA SER A 323 -12.66 -14.06 11.82
C SER A 323 -13.30 -12.98 12.70
N LYS A 324 -12.76 -11.77 12.71
CA LYS A 324 -13.34 -10.60 13.38
C LYS A 324 -14.66 -10.20 12.72
N ALA A 325 -14.71 -10.10 11.40
CA ALA A 325 -15.94 -9.82 10.66
C ALA A 325 -17.03 -10.87 10.93
N ALA A 326 -16.67 -12.17 10.87
CA ALA A 326 -17.62 -13.25 11.12
C ALA A 326 -18.18 -13.27 12.54
N SER A 327 -17.45 -12.73 13.51
CA SER A 327 -17.83 -12.72 14.94
C SER A 327 -18.39 -11.38 15.43
N GLY A 328 -18.68 -10.43 14.55
CA GLY A 328 -19.24 -9.11 14.91
C GLY A 328 -18.24 -8.21 15.66
N ARG A 329 -16.94 -8.39 15.39
CA ARG A 329 -15.85 -7.62 15.98
C ARG A 329 -15.17 -6.66 14.97
N GLU A 330 -15.95 -6.09 14.05
CA GLU A 330 -15.46 -5.22 12.99
C GLU A 330 -14.70 -4.00 13.54
N ALA A 331 -15.16 -3.49 14.70
CA ALA A 331 -14.48 -2.39 15.39
C ALA A 331 -13.04 -2.72 15.84
N GLU A 332 -12.67 -4.01 15.89
CA GLU A 332 -11.34 -4.49 16.26
C GLU A 332 -10.46 -4.81 15.04
N ILE A 333 -10.95 -4.61 13.82
CA ILE A 333 -10.16 -4.77 12.60
C ILE A 333 -9.18 -3.60 12.45
N ASN A 334 -7.90 -3.92 12.31
CA ASN A 334 -6.87 -2.94 11.96
C ASN A 334 -6.86 -2.72 10.45
N THR A 335 -7.56 -1.71 10.00
CA THR A 335 -7.82 -1.48 8.57
C THR A 335 -6.57 -0.99 7.82
N CYS A 336 -6.31 -1.55 6.63
CA CYS A 336 -5.27 -1.07 5.74
C CYS A 336 -5.59 0.35 5.23
N ILE A 337 -4.73 1.31 5.49
CA ILE A 337 -4.92 2.72 5.14
C ILE A 337 -4.37 3.11 3.75
N GLY A 338 -3.97 2.15 2.93
CA GLY A 338 -3.48 2.41 1.58
C GLY A 338 -2.17 3.20 1.45
N CYS A 339 -1.40 3.33 2.53
CA CYS A 339 -0.22 4.22 2.61
C CYS A 339 1.00 3.76 1.81
N ASN A 340 1.11 2.49 1.45
CA ASN A 340 2.21 1.83 0.74
C ASN A 340 3.58 1.84 1.45
N GLN A 341 3.75 2.50 2.58
CA GLN A 341 5.05 2.85 3.19
C GLN A 341 5.84 1.63 3.72
N ALA A 342 5.18 0.71 4.42
CA ALA A 342 5.86 -0.46 5.00
C ALA A 342 5.74 -1.73 4.14
N CYS A 343 4.94 -1.68 3.09
CA CYS A 343 4.81 -2.77 2.12
C CYS A 343 5.58 -2.45 0.83
N LEU A 344 4.99 -1.73 -0.13
CA LEU A 344 5.60 -1.49 -1.43
C LEU A 344 6.93 -0.71 -1.36
N ASP A 345 6.98 0.39 -0.58
CA ASP A 345 8.22 1.17 -0.48
C ASP A 345 9.38 0.35 0.12
N GLN A 346 9.10 -0.61 1.04
CA GLN A 346 10.11 -1.53 1.58
C GLN A 346 10.62 -2.50 0.51
N ILE A 347 9.74 -3.13 -0.26
CA ILE A 347 10.12 -4.04 -1.35
C ILE A 347 10.99 -3.31 -2.37
N PHE A 348 10.61 -2.10 -2.80
CA PHE A 348 11.42 -1.31 -3.72
C PHE A 348 12.73 -0.79 -3.11
N ALA A 349 12.88 -0.89 -1.79
CA ALA A 349 14.14 -0.63 -1.08
C ALA A 349 14.95 -1.92 -0.80
N GLY A 350 14.53 -3.09 -1.32
CA GLY A 350 15.18 -4.38 -1.11
C GLY A 350 15.06 -4.91 0.32
N LYS A 351 13.97 -4.55 1.02
CA LYS A 351 13.72 -4.94 2.41
C LYS A 351 12.48 -5.83 2.50
N ILE A 352 12.42 -6.65 3.54
CA ILE A 352 11.23 -7.45 3.84
C ILE A 352 10.03 -6.52 4.07
N THR A 353 8.89 -6.88 3.48
CA THR A 353 7.60 -6.22 3.68
C THR A 353 7.19 -6.26 5.15
N SER A 354 6.48 -5.22 5.55
CA SER A 354 5.73 -5.13 6.80
C SER A 354 4.46 -4.32 6.56
N CYS A 355 3.78 -3.90 7.61
CA CYS A 355 2.66 -2.97 7.51
C CYS A 355 2.86 -1.80 8.49
N LEU A 356 2.53 -0.58 8.06
CA LEU A 356 2.65 0.61 8.90
C LEU A 356 1.82 0.47 10.18
N VAL A 357 0.58 -0.02 10.05
CA VAL A 357 -0.34 -0.20 11.19
C VAL A 357 -0.16 -1.53 11.92
N ASN A 358 0.59 -2.48 11.34
CA ASN A 358 0.88 -3.79 11.92
C ASN A 358 2.34 -4.21 11.64
N PRO A 359 3.30 -3.79 12.45
CA PRO A 359 4.71 -4.11 12.23
C PRO A 359 5.03 -5.61 12.27
N ARG A 360 4.15 -6.44 12.84
CA ARG A 360 4.29 -7.89 12.94
C ARG A 360 4.13 -8.58 11.57
N ALA A 361 3.43 -7.96 10.62
CA ALA A 361 3.23 -8.53 9.29
C ALA A 361 4.57 -8.88 8.62
N CYS A 362 4.72 -10.11 8.13
CA CYS A 362 5.93 -10.73 7.60
C CYS A 362 7.08 -10.91 8.63
N HIS A 363 6.81 -10.58 9.92
CA HIS A 363 7.71 -10.75 11.06
C HIS A 363 7.08 -11.59 12.17
N GLU A 364 6.13 -12.45 11.84
CA GLU A 364 5.35 -13.27 12.78
C GLU A 364 6.24 -14.21 13.60
N THR A 365 7.38 -14.66 13.05
CA THR A 365 8.34 -15.53 13.73
C THR A 365 9.33 -14.78 14.63
N GLU A 366 9.42 -13.46 14.48
CA GLU A 366 10.34 -12.59 15.22
C GLU A 366 9.62 -11.77 16.29
N MET A 367 8.41 -11.31 15.97
CA MET A 367 7.59 -10.47 16.86
C MET A 367 6.47 -11.31 17.49
N VAL A 368 6.86 -12.24 18.34
CA VAL A 368 5.92 -13.12 19.02
C VAL A 368 5.43 -12.48 20.32
N SER A 369 4.12 -12.26 20.44
CA SER A 369 3.52 -11.77 21.67
C SER A 369 3.23 -12.93 22.61
N VAL A 370 3.87 -12.92 23.77
CA VAL A 370 3.63 -13.90 24.86
C VAL A 370 3.25 -13.16 26.14
N PRO A 371 2.45 -13.77 27.03
CA PRO A 371 2.15 -13.16 28.33
C PRO A 371 3.42 -12.78 29.09
N ALA A 372 3.41 -11.62 29.74
CA ALA A 372 4.53 -11.17 30.57
C ALA A 372 4.70 -12.11 31.77
N ARG A 373 5.94 -12.53 32.04
CA ARG A 373 6.25 -13.39 33.21
C ARG A 373 5.95 -12.66 34.52
N THR A 374 6.22 -11.36 34.56
CA THR A 374 5.95 -10.49 35.70
C THR A 374 5.20 -9.27 35.19
N PRO A 375 3.88 -9.19 35.38
CA PRO A 375 3.11 -8.00 35.05
C PRO A 375 3.62 -6.77 35.78
N LYS A 376 3.75 -5.65 35.07
CA LYS A 376 4.22 -4.35 35.57
C LYS A 376 3.12 -3.31 35.47
N LYS A 377 3.21 -2.29 36.31
CA LYS A 377 2.39 -1.08 36.23
C LYS A 377 3.11 -0.05 35.38
N LEU A 378 2.65 0.16 34.14
CA LEU A 378 3.31 0.98 33.14
C LEU A 378 2.58 2.31 32.93
N ALA A 379 3.34 3.40 32.89
CA ALA A 379 2.84 4.68 32.43
C ALA A 379 3.28 4.92 30.97
N VAL A 380 2.36 5.40 30.15
CA VAL A 380 2.63 5.88 28.78
C VAL A 380 2.25 7.35 28.72
N VAL A 381 3.16 8.20 28.29
CA VAL A 381 2.91 9.64 28.16
C VAL A 381 2.92 10.05 26.69
N GLY A 382 1.73 10.36 26.17
CA GLY A 382 1.46 10.69 24.78
C GLY A 382 0.65 9.59 24.06
N ALA A 383 -0.57 9.94 23.67
CA ALA A 383 -1.50 9.07 22.94
C ALA A 383 -1.39 9.23 21.41
N GLY A 384 -0.18 9.51 20.91
CA GLY A 384 0.16 9.42 19.49
C GLY A 384 0.40 7.98 19.05
N PRO A 385 0.74 7.73 17.76
CA PRO A 385 0.87 6.37 17.19
C PRO A 385 1.81 5.44 17.98
N ALA A 386 2.94 5.96 18.47
CA ALA A 386 3.90 5.18 19.25
C ALA A 386 3.33 4.75 20.61
N GLY A 387 2.74 5.70 21.36
CA GLY A 387 2.14 5.43 22.67
C GLY A 387 0.94 4.53 22.59
N LEU A 388 0.06 4.72 21.61
CA LEU A 388 -1.10 3.87 21.35
C LEU A 388 -0.68 2.42 21.06
N SER A 389 0.29 2.24 20.16
CA SER A 389 0.81 0.92 19.83
C SER A 389 1.46 0.24 21.04
N PHE A 390 2.29 0.95 21.79
CA PHE A 390 2.88 0.42 23.01
C PHE A 390 1.81 0.03 24.04
N ALA A 391 0.86 0.92 24.34
CA ALA A 391 -0.14 0.69 25.37
C ALA A 391 -0.99 -0.55 25.09
N VAL A 392 -1.49 -0.69 23.86
CA VAL A 392 -2.30 -1.85 23.46
C VAL A 392 -1.50 -3.15 23.54
N ASN A 393 -0.30 -3.20 22.95
CA ASN A 393 0.51 -4.41 22.95
C ASN A 393 1.00 -4.83 24.36
N ALA A 394 1.37 -3.84 25.21
CA ALA A 394 1.76 -4.12 26.59
C ALA A 394 0.59 -4.66 27.42
N ALA A 395 -0.61 -4.07 27.27
CA ALA A 395 -1.81 -4.54 27.96
C ALA A 395 -2.22 -5.95 27.50
N GLN A 396 -2.12 -6.26 26.20
CA GLN A 396 -2.35 -7.61 25.67
C GLN A 396 -1.41 -8.66 26.26
N ARG A 397 -0.22 -8.27 26.70
CA ARG A 397 0.72 -9.15 27.41
C ARG A 397 0.45 -9.27 28.92
N GLY A 398 -0.56 -8.56 29.44
CA GLY A 398 -0.98 -8.62 30.84
C GLY A 398 -0.38 -7.55 31.75
N HIS A 399 0.29 -6.54 31.21
CA HIS A 399 0.71 -5.37 31.99
C HIS A 399 -0.48 -4.48 32.35
N VAL A 400 -0.41 -3.79 33.48
CA VAL A 400 -1.39 -2.76 33.89
C VAL A 400 -0.93 -1.41 33.32
N VAL A 401 -1.63 -0.90 32.30
CA VAL A 401 -1.20 0.27 31.54
C VAL A 401 -2.11 1.47 31.77
N THR A 402 -1.51 2.61 32.09
CA THR A 402 -2.18 3.91 32.07
C THR A 402 -1.56 4.80 30.99
N LEU A 403 -2.38 5.28 30.07
CA LEU A 403 -2.01 6.14 28.96
C LEU A 403 -2.49 7.57 29.22
N PHE A 404 -1.57 8.50 29.32
CA PHE A 404 -1.81 9.91 29.56
C PHE A 404 -1.63 10.73 28.28
N ASP A 405 -2.52 11.70 28.07
CA ASP A 405 -2.32 12.73 27.05
C ASP A 405 -2.86 14.08 27.52
N ALA A 406 -2.15 15.16 27.18
CA ALA A 406 -2.59 16.52 27.46
C ALA A 406 -3.76 16.97 26.56
N SER A 407 -4.00 16.29 25.45
CA SER A 407 -5.07 16.58 24.49
C SER A 407 -6.39 15.95 24.93
N ALA A 408 -7.49 16.45 24.35
CA ALA A 408 -8.84 15.91 24.57
C ALA A 408 -9.14 14.62 23.75
N GLU A 409 -8.29 14.27 22.80
CA GLU A 409 -8.45 13.09 21.95
C GLU A 409 -7.13 12.34 21.73
N ILE A 410 -7.24 11.05 21.42
CA ILE A 410 -6.09 10.23 21.01
C ILE A 410 -5.71 10.53 19.57
N GLY A 411 -4.45 10.26 19.20
CA GLY A 411 -3.97 10.24 17.83
C GLY A 411 -2.73 11.07 17.55
N GLY A 412 -2.44 12.11 18.37
CA GLY A 412 -1.28 12.96 18.15
C GLY A 412 -1.22 13.50 16.72
N GLN A 413 -0.12 13.25 15.99
CA GLN A 413 0.02 13.72 14.59
C GLN A 413 -1.01 13.09 13.62
N PHE A 414 -1.63 11.95 13.93
CA PHE A 414 -2.71 11.40 13.11
C PHE A 414 -3.98 12.25 13.13
N THR A 415 -4.23 13.01 14.19
CA THR A 415 -5.37 13.95 14.23
C THR A 415 -5.21 15.07 13.20
N ILE A 416 -3.98 15.38 12.84
CA ILE A 416 -3.63 16.36 11.81
C ILE A 416 -3.64 15.69 10.43
N ALA A 417 -2.93 14.56 10.28
CA ALA A 417 -2.78 13.85 9.01
C ALA A 417 -4.12 13.39 8.41
N LYS A 418 -5.07 12.94 9.25
CA LYS A 418 -6.41 12.50 8.79
C LYS A 418 -7.23 13.57 8.08
N GLN A 419 -6.88 14.86 8.27
CA GLN A 419 -7.58 16.01 7.69
C GLN A 419 -7.07 16.37 6.29
N ILE A 420 -5.95 15.79 5.89
CA ILE A 420 -5.36 16.05 4.57
C ILE A 420 -6.19 15.33 3.51
N PRO A 421 -6.65 16.04 2.45
CA PRO A 421 -7.39 15.44 1.36
C PRO A 421 -6.67 14.23 0.77
N GLY A 422 -7.38 13.10 0.69
CA GLY A 422 -6.82 11.82 0.27
C GLY A 422 -6.20 10.97 1.39
N LYS A 423 -6.29 11.40 2.67
CA LYS A 423 -5.83 10.63 3.84
C LYS A 423 -6.95 10.27 4.82
N GLU A 424 -8.19 10.26 4.37
CA GLU A 424 -9.37 9.96 5.18
C GLU A 424 -9.30 8.58 5.84
N GLU A 425 -8.61 7.63 5.22
CA GLU A 425 -8.38 6.29 5.81
C GLU A 425 -7.69 6.33 7.20
N PHE A 426 -7.00 7.42 7.53
CA PHE A 426 -6.33 7.54 8.84
C PHE A 426 -7.32 7.63 10.01
N TYR A 427 -8.59 7.95 9.76
CA TYR A 427 -9.65 7.82 10.75
C TYR A 427 -9.80 6.38 11.24
N GLU A 428 -9.60 5.39 10.37
CA GLU A 428 -9.70 3.97 10.71
C GLU A 428 -8.64 3.54 11.73
N THR A 429 -7.41 4.04 11.61
CA THR A 429 -6.35 3.76 12.59
C THR A 429 -6.74 4.26 13.99
N LEU A 430 -7.35 5.45 14.08
CA LEU A 430 -7.80 6.01 15.36
C LEU A 430 -9.03 5.27 15.90
N ARG A 431 -9.96 4.85 15.04
CA ARG A 431 -11.08 3.98 15.39
C ARG A 431 -10.57 2.67 16.01
N TYR A 432 -9.65 2.01 15.36
CA TYR A 432 -9.02 0.78 15.83
C TYR A 432 -8.37 0.96 17.21
N PHE A 433 -7.49 1.92 17.38
CA PHE A 433 -6.82 2.13 18.65
C PHE A 433 -7.79 2.50 19.77
N ARG A 434 -8.80 3.34 19.50
CA ARG A 434 -9.84 3.66 20.51
C ARG A 434 -10.55 2.39 20.99
N ARG A 435 -10.91 1.51 20.08
CA ARG A 435 -11.55 0.23 20.41
C ARG A 435 -10.59 -0.67 21.17
N MET A 436 -9.35 -0.80 20.74
CA MET A 436 -8.37 -1.69 21.36
C MET A 436 -7.96 -1.26 22.76
N LEU A 437 -7.85 0.02 23.04
CA LEU A 437 -7.61 0.54 24.40
C LEU A 437 -8.72 0.06 25.35
N ALA A 438 -9.99 0.13 24.93
CA ALA A 438 -11.11 -0.34 25.71
C ALA A 438 -11.10 -1.86 25.90
N VAL A 439 -10.87 -2.64 24.83
CA VAL A 439 -10.86 -4.11 24.86
C VAL A 439 -9.72 -4.64 25.72
N THR A 440 -8.55 -4.00 25.70
CA THR A 440 -7.37 -4.45 26.47
C THR A 440 -7.33 -3.90 27.89
N GLY A 441 -8.27 -3.05 28.29
CA GLY A 441 -8.37 -2.52 29.64
C GLY A 441 -7.33 -1.45 29.97
N VAL A 442 -6.79 -0.76 28.97
CA VAL A 442 -5.89 0.39 29.19
C VAL A 442 -6.66 1.53 29.85
N THR A 443 -6.16 2.04 30.97
CA THR A 443 -6.69 3.25 31.60
C THR A 443 -6.27 4.48 30.79
N LEU A 444 -7.23 5.17 30.18
CA LEU A 444 -6.97 6.36 29.34
C LEU A 444 -7.27 7.64 30.13
N ALA A 445 -6.25 8.49 30.32
CA ALA A 445 -6.32 9.78 30.99
C ALA A 445 -6.00 10.93 30.01
N LEU A 446 -7.03 11.41 29.33
CA LEU A 446 -6.96 12.59 28.44
C LEU A 446 -7.08 13.89 29.24
N ASN A 447 -6.80 15.03 28.58
CA ASN A 447 -6.73 16.36 29.22
C ASN A 447 -5.83 16.38 30.45
N THR A 448 -4.80 15.54 30.50
CA THR A 448 -3.95 15.32 31.66
C THR A 448 -2.49 15.58 31.30
N ARG A 449 -1.98 16.74 31.68
CA ARG A 449 -0.56 17.04 31.61
C ARG A 449 0.13 16.50 32.86
N VAL A 450 0.96 15.49 32.67
CA VAL A 450 1.68 14.82 33.75
C VAL A 450 3.03 15.50 34.04
N ASP A 451 3.47 15.41 35.28
CA ASP A 451 4.83 15.69 35.72
C ASP A 451 5.53 14.43 36.25
N ALA A 452 6.81 14.55 36.61
CA ALA A 452 7.57 13.39 37.07
C ALA A 452 7.05 12.83 38.43
N ALA A 453 6.46 13.65 39.29
CA ALA A 453 5.92 13.20 40.57
C ALA A 453 4.69 12.31 40.40
N MET A 454 3.80 12.67 39.49
CA MET A 454 2.63 11.85 39.14
C MET A 454 3.03 10.44 38.60
N LEU A 455 4.17 10.34 37.96
CA LEU A 455 4.67 9.11 37.37
C LEU A 455 5.48 8.23 38.35
N ALA A 456 5.76 8.71 39.54
CA ALA A 456 6.57 8.00 40.53
C ALA A 456 6.00 6.65 40.99
N ALA A 457 4.68 6.47 40.92
CA ALA A 457 4.00 5.23 41.33
C ALA A 457 4.02 4.09 40.29
N PHE A 458 4.57 4.34 39.10
CA PHE A 458 4.68 3.33 38.04
C PHE A 458 6.03 2.63 38.08
N ASP A 459 6.07 1.37 37.63
CA ASP A 459 7.31 0.59 37.59
C ASP A 459 8.25 1.11 36.50
N GLU A 460 7.70 1.37 35.31
CA GLU A 460 8.43 1.92 34.14
C GLU A 460 7.58 2.96 33.41
N VAL A 461 8.24 3.84 32.68
CA VAL A 461 7.60 4.93 31.92
C VAL A 461 8.04 4.90 30.46
N ALA A 462 7.09 4.83 29.55
CA ALA A 462 7.29 5.03 28.12
C ALA A 462 6.90 6.48 27.74
N LEU A 463 7.87 7.26 27.31
CA LEU A 463 7.65 8.62 26.81
C LEU A 463 7.45 8.58 25.30
N ALA A 464 6.23 8.89 24.88
CA ALA A 464 5.79 8.99 23.47
C ALA A 464 5.27 10.42 23.19
N THR A 465 5.86 11.41 23.84
CA THR A 465 5.44 12.83 23.83
C THR A 465 5.60 13.53 22.49
N GLY A 466 6.17 12.85 21.49
CA GLY A 466 6.23 13.30 20.12
C GLY A 466 7.24 14.41 19.87
N ILE A 467 6.83 15.41 19.09
CA ILE A 467 7.70 16.47 18.56
C ILE A 467 7.07 17.85 18.73
N VAL A 468 7.90 18.86 18.62
CA VAL A 468 7.49 20.24 18.38
C VAL A 468 8.06 20.75 17.06
N PRO A 469 7.37 21.67 16.34
CA PRO A 469 7.94 22.31 15.15
C PRO A 469 9.25 23.01 15.48
N ARG A 470 10.26 22.83 14.63
CA ARG A 470 11.49 23.60 14.73
C ARG A 470 11.26 25.01 14.18
N VAL A 471 11.70 26.01 14.93
CA VAL A 471 11.71 27.40 14.47
C VAL A 471 13.06 27.65 13.78
N PRO A 472 13.09 27.92 12.45
CA PRO A 472 14.32 28.25 11.75
C PRO A 472 14.81 29.63 12.11
N ASP A 473 16.13 29.84 12.07
CA ASP A 473 16.76 31.14 12.26
C ASP A 473 16.59 31.97 10.97
N ILE A 474 15.54 32.80 10.95
CA ILE A 474 15.21 33.74 9.88
C ILE A 474 14.80 35.04 10.52
N GLU A 475 15.41 36.14 10.12
CA GLU A 475 15.03 37.50 10.63
C GLU A 475 13.54 37.76 10.38
N GLY A 476 12.79 38.18 11.39
CA GLY A 476 11.34 38.39 11.31
C GLY A 476 10.50 37.12 11.39
N ILE A 477 11.02 35.99 11.90
CA ILE A 477 10.28 34.72 12.05
C ILE A 477 9.07 34.83 12.99
N ASP A 478 9.05 35.86 13.84
CA ASP A 478 7.97 36.22 14.77
C ASP A 478 6.94 37.21 14.16
N HIS A 479 7.10 37.56 12.89
CA HIS A 479 6.18 38.45 12.18
C HIS A 479 4.76 37.87 12.16
N PRO A 480 3.68 38.67 12.29
CA PRO A 480 2.28 38.19 12.34
C PRO A 480 1.80 37.39 11.13
N SER A 481 2.47 37.54 9.98
CA SER A 481 2.18 36.75 8.79
C SER A 481 2.73 35.31 8.85
N VAL A 482 3.58 34.99 9.82
CA VAL A 482 4.20 33.66 9.94
C VAL A 482 3.29 32.75 10.74
N LEU A 483 3.06 31.56 10.18
CA LEU A 483 2.28 30.49 10.79
C LEU A 483 3.10 29.20 10.79
N THR A 484 2.88 28.36 11.78
CA THR A 484 3.35 26.97 11.73
C THR A 484 2.31 26.09 11.03
N TYR A 485 2.70 24.89 10.59
CA TYR A 485 1.71 23.94 10.06
C TYR A 485 0.66 23.55 11.12
N LEU A 486 0.98 23.62 12.43
CA LEU A 486 0.02 23.37 13.51
C LEU A 486 -1.05 24.44 13.57
N ASP A 487 -0.66 25.73 13.44
CA ASP A 487 -1.62 26.83 13.42
C ASP A 487 -2.63 26.64 12.27
N VAL A 488 -2.15 26.19 11.10
CA VAL A 488 -2.99 25.99 9.91
C VAL A 488 -3.85 24.72 10.01
N LEU A 489 -3.26 23.59 10.34
CA LEU A 489 -3.93 22.29 10.25
C LEU A 489 -4.67 21.90 11.53
N ARG A 490 -4.15 22.25 12.71
CA ARG A 490 -4.77 21.96 14.00
C ARG A 490 -5.68 23.10 14.44
N ASP A 491 -5.14 24.32 14.50
CA ASP A 491 -5.80 25.47 15.13
C ASP A 491 -6.67 26.26 14.13
N LYS A 492 -6.64 25.88 12.83
CA LYS A 492 -7.47 26.46 11.76
C LYS A 492 -7.30 27.97 11.60
N ALA A 493 -6.08 28.47 11.83
CA ALA A 493 -5.76 29.86 11.61
C ALA A 493 -6.11 30.29 10.16
N PRO A 494 -6.65 31.49 9.98
CA PRO A 494 -6.97 32.00 8.65
C PRO A 494 -5.72 32.17 7.81
N VAL A 495 -5.76 31.71 6.56
CA VAL A 495 -4.66 31.78 5.59
C VAL A 495 -5.11 32.57 4.38
N GLY A 496 -4.31 33.56 3.97
CA GLY A 496 -4.57 34.44 2.83
C GLY A 496 -4.48 33.74 1.47
N GLN A 497 -4.51 34.53 0.41
CA GLN A 497 -4.54 34.02 -0.97
C GLN A 497 -3.15 33.68 -1.51
N ARG A 498 -2.09 34.38 -1.07
CA ARG A 498 -0.71 34.19 -1.51
C ARG A 498 0.10 33.60 -0.37
N VAL A 499 0.63 32.40 -0.57
CA VAL A 499 1.23 31.59 0.50
C VAL A 499 2.62 31.11 0.10
N ALA A 500 3.62 31.33 0.97
CA ALA A 500 4.91 30.67 0.87
C ALA A 500 4.99 29.56 1.94
N ILE A 501 5.37 28.35 1.54
CA ILE A 501 5.61 27.22 2.45
C ILE A 501 7.11 26.96 2.51
N ILE A 502 7.72 27.11 3.67
CA ILE A 502 9.12 26.82 3.93
C ILE A 502 9.27 25.37 4.36
N GLY A 503 9.76 24.53 3.43
CA GLY A 503 9.98 23.09 3.61
C GLY A 503 9.17 22.24 2.64
N CYS A 504 9.89 21.39 1.86
CA CYS A 504 9.32 20.47 0.88
C CYS A 504 9.44 19.00 1.34
N GLY A 505 9.37 18.73 2.63
CA GLY A 505 9.20 17.40 3.21
C GLY A 505 7.72 16.99 3.27
N GLY A 506 7.41 15.84 3.87
CA GLY A 506 6.05 15.29 3.96
C GLY A 506 5.03 16.30 4.51
N ILE A 507 5.36 17.01 5.59
CA ILE A 507 4.47 18.01 6.22
C ILE A 507 4.23 19.20 5.30
N GLY A 508 5.27 19.67 4.57
CA GLY A 508 5.10 20.75 3.61
C GLY A 508 4.17 20.35 2.45
N PHE A 509 4.32 19.14 1.94
CA PHE A 509 3.42 18.58 0.92
C PHE A 509 1.99 18.43 1.45
N ASP A 510 1.81 17.90 2.65
CA ASP A 510 0.50 17.77 3.30
C ASP A 510 -0.19 19.14 3.49
N THR A 511 0.56 20.13 3.97
CA THR A 511 0.06 21.50 4.13
C THR A 511 -0.34 22.11 2.78
N ALA A 512 0.48 21.91 1.75
CA ALA A 512 0.17 22.37 0.39
C ALA A 512 -1.06 21.67 -0.19
N MET A 513 -1.21 20.35 0.02
CA MET A 513 -2.40 19.59 -0.39
C MET A 513 -3.67 20.13 0.29
N TYR A 514 -3.60 20.39 1.60
CA TYR A 514 -4.73 20.95 2.35
C TYR A 514 -5.13 22.34 1.85
N LEU A 515 -4.18 23.23 1.66
CA LEU A 515 -4.43 24.62 1.24
C LEU A 515 -4.83 24.76 -0.22
N SER A 516 -4.38 23.83 -1.09
CA SER A 516 -4.68 23.83 -2.52
C SER A 516 -5.98 23.11 -2.88
N GLN A 517 -6.67 22.48 -1.91
CA GLN A 517 -7.89 21.72 -2.16
C GLN A 517 -9.06 22.66 -2.50
N PRO A 518 -9.70 22.53 -3.67
CA PRO A 518 -10.80 23.39 -4.10
C PRO A 518 -12.19 22.76 -3.83
N GLY A 519 -12.43 22.26 -2.66
CA GLY A 519 -13.69 21.59 -2.33
C GLY A 519 -13.49 20.24 -1.65
N GLU A 520 -14.43 19.31 -1.81
CA GLU A 520 -14.34 17.96 -1.26
C GLU A 520 -13.23 17.15 -1.94
N ALA A 521 -12.69 16.17 -1.23
CA ALA A 521 -11.64 15.30 -1.75
C ALA A 521 -12.25 14.24 -2.69
N THR A 522 -11.70 14.09 -3.88
CA THR A 522 -12.14 13.09 -4.87
C THR A 522 -11.89 11.64 -4.41
N SER A 523 -11.05 11.45 -3.38
CA SER A 523 -10.82 10.17 -2.69
C SER A 523 -12.08 9.54 -2.09
N GLN A 524 -13.19 10.29 -1.97
CA GLN A 524 -14.48 9.79 -1.49
C GLN A 524 -15.51 9.59 -2.62
N ASN A 525 -15.17 9.95 -3.87
CA ASN A 525 -16.08 9.91 -5.00
C ASN A 525 -15.41 9.28 -6.23
N ILE A 526 -15.85 8.07 -6.60
CA ILE A 526 -15.27 7.31 -7.72
C ILE A 526 -15.41 8.04 -9.05
N ALA A 527 -16.57 8.68 -9.32
CA ALA A 527 -16.79 9.36 -10.59
C ALA A 527 -15.89 10.58 -10.74
N GLU A 528 -15.75 11.38 -9.69
CA GLU A 528 -14.89 12.55 -9.67
C GLU A 528 -13.40 12.15 -9.73
N PHE A 529 -13.02 11.08 -9.03
CA PHE A 529 -11.68 10.52 -9.11
C PHE A 529 -11.32 10.09 -10.55
N CYS A 530 -12.24 9.41 -11.24
CA CYS A 530 -12.03 9.02 -12.63
C CYS A 530 -11.85 10.22 -13.56
N VAL A 531 -12.64 11.29 -13.36
CA VAL A 531 -12.48 12.53 -14.14
C VAL A 531 -11.17 13.23 -13.81
N GLU A 532 -10.83 13.36 -12.54
CA GLU A 532 -9.58 14.00 -12.08
C GLU A 532 -8.35 13.34 -12.69
N TRP A 533 -8.33 12.01 -12.75
CA TRP A 533 -7.19 11.25 -13.26
C TRP A 533 -7.29 10.84 -14.72
N GLY A 534 -8.35 11.22 -15.43
CA GLY A 534 -8.51 10.95 -16.86
C GLY A 534 -8.78 9.48 -17.18
N ILE A 535 -9.56 8.78 -16.34
CA ILE A 535 -10.00 7.40 -16.58
C ILE A 535 -11.27 7.42 -17.42
N ASP A 536 -11.28 6.68 -18.54
CA ASP A 536 -12.46 6.52 -19.39
C ASP A 536 -13.42 5.47 -18.82
N THR A 537 -14.50 5.92 -18.18
CA THR A 537 -15.53 5.04 -17.64
C THR A 537 -16.53 4.52 -18.68
N SER A 538 -16.49 5.07 -19.91
CA SER A 538 -17.24 4.54 -21.05
C SER A 538 -16.62 3.26 -21.65
N LEU A 539 -15.31 3.06 -21.44
CA LEU A 539 -14.50 1.97 -21.99
C LEU A 539 -14.38 2.00 -23.52
N ASN A 540 -14.56 3.16 -24.14
CA ASN A 540 -14.45 3.32 -25.59
C ASN A 540 -13.00 3.57 -26.03
N ALA A 541 -12.18 4.13 -25.16
CA ALA A 541 -10.80 4.49 -25.48
C ALA A 541 -9.80 3.36 -25.12
N PRO A 542 -8.76 3.14 -25.95
CA PRO A 542 -7.70 2.18 -25.63
C PRO A 542 -7.01 2.48 -24.31
N GLY A 543 -6.67 1.43 -23.57
CA GLY A 543 -6.02 1.53 -22.26
C GLY A 543 -6.92 2.10 -21.16
N GLY A 544 -8.16 2.48 -21.44
CA GLY A 544 -9.07 3.11 -20.46
C GLY A 544 -8.69 4.56 -20.12
N LEU A 545 -8.03 5.27 -21.04
CA LEU A 545 -7.66 6.68 -20.87
C LEU A 545 -8.66 7.61 -21.58
N ARG A 546 -9.13 8.64 -20.88
CA ARG A 546 -9.99 9.65 -21.49
C ARG A 546 -9.24 10.42 -22.59
N PRO A 547 -9.82 10.58 -23.79
CA PRO A 547 -9.21 11.36 -24.87
C PRO A 547 -8.91 12.82 -24.47
N GLU A 548 -9.76 13.41 -23.60
CA GLU A 548 -9.61 14.78 -23.09
C GLU A 548 -8.54 14.90 -22.00
N GLY A 549 -8.03 13.76 -21.52
CA GLY A 549 -7.07 13.68 -20.42
C GLY A 549 -7.64 13.97 -19.04
N PRO A 550 -6.76 14.15 -18.03
CA PRO A 550 -7.13 14.44 -16.66
C PRO A 550 -7.63 15.86 -16.48
N VAL A 551 -8.61 16.06 -15.58
CA VAL A 551 -9.16 17.37 -15.24
C VAL A 551 -8.92 17.64 -13.76
N LEU A 552 -7.76 18.21 -13.44
CA LEU A 552 -7.44 18.63 -12.08
C LEU A 552 -7.85 20.09 -11.86
N PRO A 553 -8.68 20.37 -10.85
CA PRO A 553 -9.09 21.74 -10.55
C PRO A 553 -7.89 22.56 -10.03
N LYS A 554 -7.89 23.86 -10.33
CA LYS A 554 -6.83 24.76 -9.87
C LYS A 554 -6.95 25.04 -8.37
N SER A 555 -5.81 25.33 -7.74
CA SER A 555 -5.78 25.76 -6.34
C SER A 555 -6.56 27.07 -6.15
N PRO A 556 -7.34 27.20 -5.06
CA PRO A 556 -7.98 28.45 -4.69
C PRO A 556 -6.97 29.51 -4.20
N ARG A 557 -5.69 29.12 -3.98
CA ARG A 557 -4.60 29.97 -3.50
C ARG A 557 -3.40 29.89 -4.42
N GLN A 558 -2.62 30.97 -4.45
CA GLN A 558 -1.30 30.98 -5.07
C GLN A 558 -0.28 30.46 -4.03
N ILE A 559 0.23 29.26 -4.24
CA ILE A 559 1.13 28.61 -3.32
C ILE A 559 2.50 28.44 -3.94
N VAL A 560 3.55 28.83 -3.23
CA VAL A 560 4.94 28.51 -3.54
C VAL A 560 5.57 27.72 -2.40
N MET A 561 6.10 26.55 -2.74
CA MET A 561 6.86 25.70 -1.80
C MET A 561 8.35 25.91 -2.02
N LEU A 562 9.10 26.07 -0.95
CA LEU A 562 10.51 26.46 -0.98
C LEU A 562 11.36 25.44 -0.21
N GLN A 563 12.52 25.06 -0.76
CA GLN A 563 13.50 24.26 -0.02
C GLN A 563 14.92 24.79 -0.19
N ARG A 564 15.73 24.68 0.88
CA ARG A 564 17.14 25.09 0.87
C ARG A 564 18.02 24.15 0.04
N ARG A 565 17.73 22.84 0.06
CA ARG A 565 18.52 21.86 -0.67
C ARG A 565 18.36 22.07 -2.18
N ALA A 566 19.47 21.92 -2.89
CA ALA A 566 19.42 21.71 -4.34
C ALA A 566 18.79 20.33 -4.62
N GLY A 567 18.27 20.15 -5.81
CA GLY A 567 17.58 18.93 -6.19
C GLY A 567 16.06 19.09 -6.17
N LYS A 568 15.39 18.03 -6.54
CA LYS A 568 13.94 18.05 -6.79
C LYS A 568 13.14 18.13 -5.49
N PRO A 569 12.27 19.12 -5.29
CA PRO A 569 11.37 19.15 -4.15
C PRO A 569 10.52 17.88 -4.05
N GLY A 570 10.48 17.27 -2.86
CA GLY A 570 9.77 16.03 -2.62
C GLY A 570 10.54 14.74 -2.92
N ASP A 571 11.86 14.78 -3.20
CA ASP A 571 12.68 13.57 -3.41
C ASP A 571 12.74 12.65 -2.17
N GLY A 572 12.50 13.18 -0.98
CA GLY A 572 12.43 12.40 0.27
C GLY A 572 11.06 11.77 0.55
N LEU A 573 10.07 11.93 -0.31
CA LEU A 573 8.76 11.28 -0.17
C LEU A 573 8.84 9.80 -0.56
N GLY A 574 7.87 9.00 -0.07
CA GLY A 574 7.75 7.59 -0.44
C GLY A 574 7.77 7.37 -1.95
N LYS A 575 8.52 6.37 -2.41
CA LYS A 575 8.71 6.09 -3.85
C LYS A 575 7.39 5.85 -4.59
N THR A 576 6.45 5.19 -3.93
CA THR A 576 5.19 4.76 -4.56
C THR A 576 4.05 5.78 -4.46
N THR A 577 4.18 6.80 -3.59
CA THR A 577 3.14 7.81 -3.38
C THR A 577 3.59 9.24 -3.61
N GLY A 578 4.87 9.55 -3.46
CA GLY A 578 5.40 10.91 -3.60
C GLY A 578 5.15 11.53 -4.97
N TRP A 579 5.18 10.72 -6.02
CA TRP A 579 4.87 11.19 -7.38
C TRP A 579 3.41 11.65 -7.53
N ILE A 580 2.45 11.01 -6.80
CA ILE A 580 1.03 11.37 -6.81
C ILE A 580 0.86 12.78 -6.23
N HIS A 581 1.39 13.01 -5.01
CA HIS A 581 1.31 14.31 -4.36
C HIS A 581 1.94 15.41 -5.20
N ARG A 582 3.12 15.13 -5.79
CA ARG A 582 3.80 16.09 -6.64
C ARG A 582 3.00 16.41 -7.91
N ALA A 583 2.47 15.39 -8.61
CA ALA A 583 1.66 15.56 -9.81
C ALA A 583 0.40 16.38 -9.51
N THR A 584 -0.31 16.06 -8.44
CA THR A 584 -1.51 16.79 -8.01
C THR A 584 -1.22 18.26 -7.72
N LEU A 585 -0.18 18.57 -6.94
CA LEU A 585 0.17 19.96 -6.60
C LEU A 585 0.60 20.76 -7.85
N LEU A 586 1.40 20.17 -8.74
CA LEU A 586 1.81 20.82 -9.98
C LEU A 586 0.60 21.10 -10.89
N ALA A 587 -0.31 20.16 -11.04
CA ALA A 587 -1.52 20.33 -11.83
C ALA A 587 -2.45 21.41 -11.26
N ARG A 588 -2.49 21.56 -9.94
CA ARG A 588 -3.21 22.63 -9.23
C ARG A 588 -2.53 23.99 -9.35
N GLY A 589 -1.31 24.06 -9.91
CA GLY A 589 -0.56 25.30 -10.12
C GLY A 589 0.36 25.72 -8.96
N VAL A 590 0.62 24.81 -8.01
CA VAL A 590 1.60 25.05 -6.93
C VAL A 590 3.01 25.10 -7.51
N LYS A 591 3.75 26.15 -7.21
CA LYS A 591 5.16 26.30 -7.61
C LYS A 591 6.07 25.65 -6.58
N MET A 592 7.15 25.02 -7.02
CA MET A 592 8.14 24.36 -6.16
C MET A 592 9.53 24.83 -6.54
N ILE A 593 10.23 25.50 -5.63
CA ILE A 593 11.53 26.14 -5.88
C ILE A 593 12.60 25.54 -4.96
N PRO A 594 13.62 24.87 -5.52
CA PRO A 594 14.77 24.38 -4.75
C PRO A 594 15.86 25.44 -4.61
N ALA A 595 16.89 25.17 -3.81
CA ALA A 595 18.10 25.96 -3.63
C ALA A 595 17.82 27.41 -3.18
N VAL A 596 16.85 27.61 -2.31
CA VAL A 596 16.45 28.92 -1.79
C VAL A 596 17.19 29.23 -0.49
N SER A 597 17.77 30.44 -0.38
CA SER A 597 18.28 30.99 0.88
C SER A 597 17.29 32.03 1.41
N TYR A 598 16.81 31.83 2.63
CA TYR A 598 15.88 32.73 3.30
C TYR A 598 16.67 33.85 3.94
N GLN A 599 16.23 35.09 3.78
CA GLN A 599 16.91 36.28 4.31
C GLN A 599 16.14 36.86 5.47
N ARG A 600 14.92 37.33 5.25
CA ARG A 600 14.06 37.92 6.29
C ARG A 600 12.59 37.88 5.89
N ILE A 601 11.73 38.13 6.86
CA ILE A 601 10.27 38.28 6.70
C ILE A 601 9.88 39.66 7.24
N ASP A 602 9.10 40.40 6.46
CA ASP A 602 8.58 41.74 6.84
C ASP A 602 7.21 41.99 6.19
N ASP A 603 6.66 43.21 6.32
CA ASP A 603 5.36 43.61 5.74
C ASP A 603 5.30 43.46 4.20
N ARG A 604 6.43 43.38 3.51
CA ARG A 604 6.51 43.15 2.06
C ARG A 604 6.43 41.67 1.67
N GLY A 605 6.62 40.77 2.62
CA GLY A 605 6.60 39.33 2.42
C GLY A 605 7.92 38.64 2.81
N LEU A 606 8.26 37.55 2.10
CA LEU A 606 9.45 36.73 2.35
C LEU A 606 10.59 37.13 1.39
N HIS A 607 11.67 37.65 1.93
CA HIS A 607 12.90 37.96 1.19
C HIS A 607 13.78 36.72 1.04
N VAL A 608 14.16 36.40 -0.18
CA VAL A 608 14.93 35.19 -0.53
C VAL A 608 16.04 35.50 -1.52
N LEU A 609 17.05 34.62 -1.55
CA LEU A 609 17.95 34.49 -2.68
C LEU A 609 17.59 33.22 -3.46
N ILE A 610 17.32 33.36 -4.75
CA ILE A 610 17.06 32.26 -5.68
C ILE A 610 18.12 32.33 -6.77
N ASN A 611 18.93 31.30 -6.92
CA ASN A 611 20.09 31.28 -7.81
C ASN A 611 21.05 32.46 -7.60
N GLY A 612 21.17 32.96 -6.36
CA GLY A 612 22.01 34.11 -6.01
C GLY A 612 21.38 35.49 -6.23
N GLU A 613 20.20 35.55 -6.80
CA GLU A 613 19.47 36.81 -7.04
C GLU A 613 18.48 37.09 -5.89
N ALA A 614 18.50 38.31 -5.36
CA ALA A 614 17.59 38.75 -4.33
C ALA A 614 16.19 39.00 -4.90
N GLN A 615 15.19 38.38 -4.26
CA GLN A 615 13.79 38.50 -4.63
C GLN A 615 12.93 38.68 -3.37
N VAL A 616 11.80 39.37 -3.53
CA VAL A 616 10.76 39.44 -2.49
C VAL A 616 9.55 38.68 -2.99
N LEU A 617 9.19 37.63 -2.27
CA LEU A 617 7.95 36.91 -2.51
C LEU A 617 6.84 37.63 -1.74
N GLU A 618 6.03 38.39 -2.46
CA GLU A 618 4.88 39.09 -1.89
C GLU A 618 3.79 38.09 -1.52
N VAL A 619 3.75 37.70 -0.25
CA VAL A 619 2.82 36.69 0.27
C VAL A 619 2.06 37.22 1.47
N ASP A 620 0.84 36.72 1.65
CA ASP A 620 0.00 37.08 2.80
C ASP A 620 0.41 36.28 4.05
N ASN A 621 0.91 35.05 3.84
CA ASN A 621 1.40 34.19 4.91
C ASN A 621 2.66 33.42 4.51
N VAL A 622 3.54 33.21 5.49
CA VAL A 622 4.68 32.29 5.43
C VAL A 622 4.42 31.13 6.38
N ILE A 623 4.35 29.90 5.85
CA ILE A 623 4.05 28.72 6.67
C ILE A 623 5.32 27.90 6.88
N ILE A 624 5.67 27.65 8.15
CA ILE A 624 6.89 26.96 8.55
C ILE A 624 6.63 25.45 8.63
N CYS A 625 7.30 24.70 7.72
CA CYS A 625 7.34 23.23 7.68
C CYS A 625 8.80 22.73 7.69
N ALA A 626 9.70 23.43 8.39
CA ALA A 626 11.17 23.32 8.26
C ALA A 626 11.82 22.33 9.23
N GLY A 627 11.16 21.27 9.62
CA GLY A 627 11.67 20.24 10.51
C GLY A 627 11.06 20.28 11.91
N GLN A 628 11.55 19.41 12.78
CA GLN A 628 10.95 19.12 14.09
C GLN A 628 12.01 18.77 15.11
N GLU A 629 11.67 18.92 16.40
CA GLU A 629 12.52 18.61 17.53
C GLU A 629 11.81 17.63 18.48
N PRO A 630 12.56 16.67 19.10
CA PRO A 630 11.98 15.74 20.06
C PRO A 630 11.52 16.45 21.34
N GLN A 631 10.37 16.05 21.87
CA GLN A 631 9.83 16.56 23.12
C GLN A 631 10.19 15.64 24.29
N GLN A 632 11.30 15.91 24.99
CA GLN A 632 11.90 15.03 26.00
C GLN A 632 11.95 15.62 27.43
N ALA A 633 11.20 16.68 27.74
CA ALA A 633 11.29 17.41 28.99
C ALA A 633 11.14 16.55 30.26
N LEU A 634 10.38 15.46 30.20
CA LEU A 634 10.17 14.55 31.34
C LEU A 634 11.29 13.51 31.52
N ALA A 635 12.17 13.31 30.54
CA ALA A 635 13.15 12.21 30.58
C ALA A 635 14.20 12.40 31.72
N ALA A 636 14.81 13.58 31.82
CA ALA A 636 15.83 13.85 32.80
C ALA A 636 15.28 13.82 34.25
N PRO A 637 14.15 14.46 34.58
CA PRO A 637 13.56 14.37 35.93
C PRO A 637 13.23 12.94 36.35
N LEU A 638 12.65 12.12 35.46
CA LEU A 638 12.29 10.73 35.76
C LEU A 638 13.53 9.85 35.98
N ARG A 639 14.58 10.03 35.18
CA ARG A 639 15.85 9.33 35.36
C ARG A 639 16.53 9.71 36.68
N ALA A 640 16.45 10.99 37.08
CA ALA A 640 16.96 11.44 38.36
C ALA A 640 16.25 10.78 39.56
N MET A 641 15.00 10.37 39.40
CA MET A 641 14.22 9.60 40.37
C MET A 641 14.50 8.08 40.30
N GLY A 642 15.47 7.63 39.50
CA GLY A 642 15.81 6.22 39.33
C GLY A 642 14.77 5.41 38.55
N LYS A 643 13.87 6.03 37.79
CA LYS A 643 12.85 5.35 36.97
C LYS A 643 13.44 4.81 35.67
N PRO A 644 13.14 3.58 35.26
CA PRO A 644 13.36 3.15 33.89
C PRO A 644 12.48 3.97 32.93
N VAL A 645 13.14 4.67 31.99
CA VAL A 645 12.48 5.56 31.02
C VAL A 645 12.84 5.16 29.62
N HIS A 646 11.81 4.86 28.83
CA HIS A 646 11.92 4.48 27.43
C HIS A 646 11.40 5.61 26.53
N LEU A 647 12.20 6.01 25.55
CA LEU A 647 11.79 7.01 24.55
C LEU A 647 11.35 6.30 23.28
N ILE A 648 10.16 6.63 22.75
CA ILE A 648 9.61 6.03 21.53
C ILE A 648 8.99 7.08 20.60
N GLY A 649 8.99 6.79 19.30
CA GLY A 649 8.43 7.67 18.28
C GLY A 649 9.22 8.96 18.09
N GLY A 650 8.52 10.06 17.90
CA GLY A 650 9.12 11.39 17.72
C GLY A 650 9.86 11.90 18.94
N CYS A 651 9.49 11.44 20.13
CA CYS A 651 10.18 11.74 21.37
C CYS A 651 11.60 11.17 21.41
N ASP A 652 11.84 10.02 20.80
CA ASP A 652 13.17 9.43 20.65
C ASP A 652 13.98 10.18 19.60
N VAL A 653 13.50 10.18 18.36
CA VAL A 653 14.14 10.83 17.22
C VAL A 653 13.10 11.54 16.35
N ALA A 654 13.31 12.83 16.08
CA ALA A 654 12.42 13.63 15.22
C ALA A 654 12.78 13.55 13.72
N LEU A 655 13.93 12.95 13.37
CA LEU A 655 14.34 12.79 11.98
C LEU A 655 13.49 11.71 11.30
N GLU A 656 13.09 11.96 10.05
CA GLU A 656 12.26 11.03 9.25
C GLU A 656 11.03 10.56 10.06
N LEU A 657 10.31 11.50 10.63
CA LEU A 657 9.13 11.21 11.42
C LEU A 657 8.05 10.58 10.55
N ASP A 658 7.84 9.29 10.73
CA ASP A 658 6.75 8.56 10.12
C ASP A 658 6.03 7.64 11.13
N ALA A 659 4.75 7.36 10.85
CA ALA A 659 3.93 6.52 11.72
C ALA A 659 4.43 5.06 11.70
N ARG A 660 5.06 4.60 10.63
CA ARG A 660 5.66 3.27 10.51
C ARG A 660 6.68 3.04 11.62
N ARG A 661 7.66 3.94 11.75
CA ARG A 661 8.68 3.87 12.80
C ARG A 661 8.07 4.00 14.19
N ALA A 662 7.16 4.94 14.36
CA ALA A 662 6.51 5.20 15.66
C ALA A 662 5.75 3.97 16.17
N ILE A 663 4.90 3.36 15.34
CA ILE A 663 4.12 2.16 15.70
C ILE A 663 5.06 0.97 15.90
N ALA A 664 6.07 0.79 15.05
CA ALA A 664 7.03 -0.30 15.19
C ALA A 664 7.85 -0.21 16.48
N GLN A 665 8.30 0.97 16.89
CA GLN A 665 9.00 1.18 18.16
C GLN A 665 8.10 0.87 19.36
N GLY A 666 6.85 1.35 19.34
CA GLY A 666 5.89 1.05 20.39
C GLY A 666 5.63 -0.44 20.53
N THR A 667 5.38 -1.12 19.41
CA THR A 667 5.17 -2.58 19.40
C THR A 667 6.40 -3.33 19.93
N LYS A 668 7.60 -3.04 19.40
CA LYS A 668 8.85 -3.72 19.80
C LYS A 668 9.17 -3.53 21.28
N LEU A 669 9.02 -2.29 21.81
CA LEU A 669 9.22 -2.03 23.21
C LEU A 669 8.22 -2.83 24.07
N ALA A 670 6.95 -2.85 23.69
CA ALA A 670 5.94 -3.63 24.42
C ALA A 670 6.25 -5.14 24.43
N LEU A 671 6.83 -5.69 23.37
CA LEU A 671 7.24 -7.10 23.32
C LEU A 671 8.51 -7.38 24.15
N ALA A 672 9.34 -6.38 24.40
CA ALA A 672 10.59 -6.52 25.14
C ALA A 672 10.44 -6.37 26.67
N ILE A 673 9.46 -5.62 27.16
CA ILE A 673 9.18 -5.41 28.58
C ILE A 673 8.44 -6.62 29.17
#